data_b9170ca0a88061610cf227b6e2cff3ea
#
_entry.id   b9170ca0a88061610cf227b6e2cff3ea
#
_cell.length_a   1.000
_cell.length_b   1.000
_cell.length_c   1.000
_cell.angle_alpha   90.00
_cell.angle_beta   90.00
_cell.angle_gamma   90.00
#
_symmetry.space_group_name_H-M   'P 1'
#
loop_
_entity.id
_entity.type
_entity.pdbx_description
1 polymer ?
#
loop_
_entity_poly.entity_id
_entity_poly.type
_entity_poly.pdbx_seq_one_letter_code
_entity_poly.pdbx_strand_id
1 'polypeptide(L)'
;MSSSLSPYRLSKARDVYNLFNVFNSISWTFLVGNIVTLFALRLGANSTYIGLLTAILYVSFFFLPLGKILTKRFSIVGIYSTAWVARSIGMIPLFIAPFVVYGGHVKLALILVLTGVTIFHATRGVGLIGNNPLISTLAYGPDRGSYLTQIQITGNAVGMFAGFLIAILLGREPPLFLYSLIFAVGIITGVISGILIRKVPEPEQYEDGKESMKFMDIVRQALSTPSLRQFIVILFLVVLVSGVARAFIVVYSREVFLQGDGMVSLYTVFGGLGVLIIGLLVKFLIDKIGAKPIFIICVFIGVISMAPILFFPEGQSDTTVVMYLTLLFFLMNFGFLGAEGLAQTYFFGLIPREMMLDMGIVYFLCFGIAGTAGSFLAGVFLDLLFVFGFSAFWAFRIFYLILIALGALILILLRKMVPLDAMPFKGALEVLFSFRDLRAISLMDKLNRTWDSHEEEVLLDALHGTPSKLSIKGLLARAKSPRLGIRTEALRAVDALKSLNEDAERALMDDLINNPYTTAYISARILGSHGIFAATPLLRELAASKDYMLAGEAIIALARLGDHAFRTQIEKIINKTKNPRLQIMGVEALGIYGSPDSLSVLLDIFRGNDPPPYLRDEVILAMASILDIQNQFYPLLVRFRADESLVPALATDEAESAYEHYVSTYGRKRVTGELNDLAKHARALPPAVNAFVNESKGTPLSRWILEIPDDFCHTIVQVVLAEAALDNDLSYMPRLKLLIAHWSAHELRLWINKLKARRLPGNHSA
;
A
#
# COMPACT_ATOMS: atom_id res chain seq x y z
N MET A 1 24.71 -23.01 -1.81
CA MET A 1 24.69 -24.23 -2.65
C MET A 1 24.33 -23.81 -4.07
N SER A 2 25.24 -23.99 -5.00
CA SER A 2 25.10 -23.59 -6.40
C SER A 2 24.16 -24.54 -7.11
N SER A 3 23.15 -24.03 -7.83
CA SER A 3 22.39 -24.87 -8.76
C SER A 3 23.38 -25.43 -9.79
N SER A 4 23.36 -26.73 -9.98
CA SER A 4 24.24 -27.43 -10.92
C SER A 4 23.95 -27.09 -12.40
N LEU A 5 22.90 -26.31 -12.67
CA LEU A 5 22.51 -25.91 -14.02
C LEU A 5 23.23 -24.63 -14.48
N SER A 6 23.93 -24.73 -15.62
CA SER A 6 24.46 -23.54 -16.27
C SER A 6 23.34 -22.59 -16.70
N PRO A 7 23.58 -21.25 -16.78
CA PRO A 7 22.54 -20.28 -17.19
C PRO A 7 21.84 -20.64 -18.51
N TYR A 8 22.59 -21.19 -19.46
CA TYR A 8 22.05 -21.65 -20.74
C TYR A 8 21.08 -22.84 -20.57
N ARG A 9 21.46 -23.84 -19.76
CA ARG A 9 20.60 -25.00 -19.48
C ARG A 9 19.34 -24.60 -18.70
N LEU A 10 19.46 -23.67 -17.76
CA LEU A 10 18.32 -23.14 -17.00
C LEU A 10 17.34 -22.40 -17.93
N SER A 11 17.84 -21.53 -18.83
CA SER A 11 16.98 -20.85 -19.81
C SER A 11 16.22 -21.85 -20.69
N LYS A 12 16.92 -22.82 -21.26
CA LYS A 12 16.30 -23.88 -22.09
C LYS A 12 15.27 -24.72 -21.32
N ALA A 13 15.53 -25.03 -20.06
CA ALA A 13 14.59 -25.75 -19.21
C ALA A 13 13.34 -24.93 -18.92
N ARG A 14 13.50 -23.61 -18.70
CA ARG A 14 12.38 -22.67 -18.54
C ARG A 14 11.52 -22.55 -19.79
N ASP A 15 12.11 -22.53 -20.98
CA ASP A 15 11.36 -22.49 -22.25
C ASP A 15 10.52 -23.75 -22.43
N VAL A 16 11.09 -24.92 -22.15
CA VAL A 16 10.35 -26.19 -22.18
C VAL A 16 9.22 -26.22 -21.15
N TYR A 17 9.47 -25.72 -19.93
CA TYR A 17 8.44 -25.65 -18.89
C TYR A 17 7.33 -24.67 -19.22
N ASN A 18 7.65 -23.52 -19.83
CA ASN A 18 6.66 -22.57 -20.31
C ASN A 18 5.76 -23.18 -21.38
N LEU A 19 6.34 -23.92 -22.34
CA LEU A 19 5.58 -24.64 -23.35
C LEU A 19 4.71 -25.74 -22.73
N PHE A 20 5.25 -26.51 -21.77
CA PHE A 20 4.45 -27.45 -20.96
C PHE A 20 3.27 -26.74 -20.31
N ASN A 21 3.47 -25.59 -19.67
CA ASN A 21 2.43 -24.82 -18.99
C ASN A 21 1.32 -24.38 -19.93
N VAL A 22 1.64 -23.96 -21.16
CA VAL A 22 0.65 -23.63 -22.21
C VAL A 22 -0.24 -24.82 -22.53
N PHE A 23 0.35 -25.97 -22.91
CA PHE A 23 -0.42 -27.16 -23.26
C PHE A 23 -1.19 -27.74 -22.08
N ASN A 24 -0.60 -27.69 -20.89
CA ASN A 24 -1.27 -28.12 -19.66
C ASN A 24 -2.49 -27.23 -19.30
N SER A 25 -2.40 -25.92 -19.51
CA SER A 25 -3.51 -24.99 -19.26
C SER A 25 -4.66 -25.19 -20.24
N ILE A 26 -4.37 -25.44 -21.52
CA ILE A 26 -5.38 -25.83 -22.51
C ILE A 26 -6.06 -27.12 -22.06
N SER A 27 -5.28 -28.20 -21.82
CA SER A 27 -5.81 -29.48 -21.37
C SER A 27 -6.67 -29.34 -20.12
N TRP A 28 -6.25 -28.59 -19.14
CA TRP A 28 -7.01 -28.35 -17.91
C TRP A 28 -8.36 -27.70 -18.19
N THR A 29 -8.39 -26.64 -19.01
CA THR A 29 -9.61 -25.90 -19.34
C THR A 29 -10.60 -26.76 -20.12
N PHE A 30 -10.11 -27.66 -20.98
CA PHE A 30 -10.93 -28.51 -21.84
C PHE A 30 -11.41 -29.83 -21.17
N LEU A 31 -10.70 -30.31 -20.12
CA LEU A 31 -11.00 -31.57 -19.47
C LEU A 31 -11.51 -31.47 -18.04
N VAL A 32 -11.42 -30.29 -17.41
CA VAL A 32 -11.70 -30.11 -15.98
C VAL A 32 -12.59 -28.90 -15.75
N GLY A 33 -13.24 -28.86 -14.63
CA GLY A 33 -14.05 -27.72 -14.20
C GLY A 33 -15.42 -27.68 -14.89
N ASN A 34 -15.83 -26.46 -15.25
CA ASN A 34 -17.22 -26.18 -15.60
C ASN A 34 -17.71 -26.89 -16.88
N ILE A 35 -16.83 -27.22 -17.83
CA ILE A 35 -17.21 -27.90 -19.05
C ILE A 35 -17.75 -29.32 -18.78
N VAL A 36 -17.14 -30.05 -17.84
CA VAL A 36 -17.60 -31.38 -17.43
C VAL A 36 -18.92 -31.28 -16.67
N THR A 37 -19.06 -30.28 -15.81
CA THR A 37 -20.31 -30.00 -15.08
C THR A 37 -21.45 -29.67 -16.04
N LEU A 38 -21.21 -28.82 -17.04
CA LEU A 38 -22.20 -28.45 -18.07
C LEU A 38 -22.63 -29.68 -18.87
N PHE A 39 -21.66 -30.49 -19.28
CA PHE A 39 -21.97 -31.74 -20.00
C PHE A 39 -22.82 -32.71 -19.14
N ALA A 40 -22.45 -32.90 -17.87
CA ALA A 40 -23.22 -33.73 -16.95
C ALA A 40 -24.65 -33.19 -16.71
N LEU A 41 -24.81 -31.87 -16.49
CA LEU A 41 -26.12 -31.23 -16.36
C LEU A 41 -26.99 -31.45 -17.61
N ARG A 42 -26.38 -31.36 -18.80
CA ARG A 42 -27.07 -31.60 -20.05
C ARG A 42 -27.57 -33.05 -20.21
N LEU A 43 -26.88 -34.00 -19.56
CA LEU A 43 -27.30 -35.40 -19.49
C LEU A 43 -28.36 -35.64 -18.38
N GLY A 44 -28.81 -34.60 -17.69
CA GLY A 44 -29.78 -34.72 -16.59
C GLY A 44 -29.18 -35.15 -15.26
N ALA A 45 -27.89 -34.89 -15.03
CA ALA A 45 -27.26 -35.17 -13.75
C ALA A 45 -27.87 -34.27 -12.65
N ASN A 46 -28.16 -34.90 -11.50
CA ASN A 46 -28.68 -34.21 -10.32
C ASN A 46 -27.55 -33.49 -9.53
N SER A 47 -27.90 -32.70 -8.54
CA SER A 47 -26.94 -31.91 -7.73
C SER A 47 -25.99 -32.80 -6.94
N THR A 48 -26.43 -33.98 -6.47
CA THR A 48 -25.58 -34.99 -5.82
C THR A 48 -24.45 -35.46 -6.75
N TYR A 49 -24.78 -35.75 -8.03
CA TYR A 49 -23.79 -36.14 -9.02
C TYR A 49 -22.77 -35.02 -9.29
N ILE A 50 -23.22 -33.76 -9.39
CA ILE A 50 -22.32 -32.60 -9.55
C ILE A 50 -21.44 -32.41 -8.31
N GLY A 51 -22.01 -32.57 -7.13
CA GLY A 51 -21.26 -32.55 -5.87
C GLY A 51 -20.18 -33.64 -5.83
N LEU A 52 -20.48 -34.84 -6.32
CA LEU A 52 -19.53 -35.96 -6.43
C LEU A 52 -18.40 -35.65 -7.44
N LEU A 53 -18.73 -35.13 -8.63
CA LEU A 53 -17.72 -34.70 -9.62
C LEU A 53 -16.76 -33.67 -9.03
N THR A 54 -17.27 -32.68 -8.30
CA THR A 54 -16.45 -31.65 -7.65
C THR A 54 -15.63 -32.26 -6.50
N ALA A 55 -16.20 -33.19 -5.73
CA ALA A 55 -15.52 -33.87 -4.64
C ALA A 55 -14.26 -34.61 -5.13
N ILE A 56 -14.35 -35.29 -6.29
CA ILE A 56 -13.26 -36.06 -6.87
C ILE A 56 -12.03 -35.19 -7.16
N LEU A 57 -12.19 -33.92 -7.51
CA LEU A 57 -11.09 -32.98 -7.65
C LEU A 57 -10.22 -32.93 -6.37
N TYR A 58 -10.85 -32.91 -5.23
CA TYR A 58 -10.19 -32.82 -3.92
C TYR A 58 -9.68 -34.16 -3.42
N VAL A 59 -10.33 -35.28 -3.81
CA VAL A 59 -9.85 -36.63 -3.53
C VAL A 59 -8.43 -36.87 -4.09
N SER A 60 -8.04 -36.14 -5.14
CA SER A 60 -6.69 -36.23 -5.70
C SER A 60 -5.58 -36.03 -4.65
N PHE A 61 -5.80 -35.21 -3.63
CA PHE A 61 -4.79 -34.95 -2.59
C PHE A 61 -4.49 -36.17 -1.70
N PHE A 62 -5.39 -37.12 -1.58
CA PHE A 62 -5.14 -38.38 -0.84
C PHE A 62 -4.16 -39.29 -1.56
N PHE A 63 -3.91 -39.12 -2.86
CA PHE A 63 -2.94 -39.90 -3.62
C PHE A 63 -1.51 -39.32 -3.58
N LEU A 64 -1.28 -38.13 -2.98
CA LEU A 64 0.03 -37.56 -2.81
C LEU A 64 1.04 -38.47 -2.09
N PRO A 65 0.69 -39.14 -0.97
CA PRO A 65 1.60 -40.06 -0.30
C PRO A 65 2.05 -41.23 -1.18
N LEU A 66 1.19 -41.73 -2.08
CA LEU A 66 1.56 -42.76 -3.04
C LEU A 66 2.64 -42.26 -4.01
N GLY A 67 2.53 -41.00 -4.48
CA GLY A 67 3.57 -40.36 -5.27
C GLY A 67 4.91 -40.32 -4.52
N LYS A 68 4.92 -39.98 -3.23
CA LYS A 68 6.13 -39.97 -2.38
C LYS A 68 6.76 -41.38 -2.27
N ILE A 69 5.95 -42.43 -2.14
CA ILE A 69 6.48 -43.79 -2.10
C ILE A 69 7.18 -44.17 -3.41
N LEU A 70 6.62 -43.73 -4.55
CA LEU A 70 7.17 -44.04 -5.87
C LEU A 70 8.51 -43.33 -6.12
N THR A 71 8.80 -42.16 -5.51
CA THR A 71 10.10 -41.47 -5.66
C THR A 71 11.29 -42.26 -5.14
N LYS A 72 11.04 -43.32 -4.31
CA LYS A 72 12.09 -44.23 -3.86
C LYS A 72 12.64 -45.13 -5.01
N ARG A 73 11.89 -45.31 -6.08
CA ARG A 73 12.25 -46.21 -7.19
C ARG A 73 12.34 -45.52 -8.55
N PHE A 74 11.64 -44.41 -8.72
CA PHE A 74 11.54 -43.70 -9.99
C PHE A 74 11.94 -42.22 -9.82
N SER A 75 12.42 -41.63 -10.91
CA SER A 75 12.76 -40.20 -10.91
C SER A 75 11.51 -39.32 -10.74
N ILE A 76 11.66 -38.18 -10.11
CA ILE A 76 10.56 -37.22 -9.84
C ILE A 76 9.93 -36.76 -11.14
N VAL A 77 10.75 -36.34 -12.12
CA VAL A 77 10.28 -35.96 -13.46
C VAL A 77 9.61 -37.10 -14.19
N GLY A 78 10.14 -38.33 -14.04
CA GLY A 78 9.54 -39.56 -14.62
C GLY A 78 8.12 -39.82 -14.07
N ILE A 79 7.94 -39.75 -12.75
CA ILE A 79 6.62 -39.91 -12.11
C ILE A 79 5.67 -38.82 -12.60
N TYR A 80 6.13 -37.55 -12.60
CA TYR A 80 5.31 -36.42 -13.02
C TYR A 80 4.86 -36.56 -14.47
N SER A 81 5.80 -36.82 -15.39
CA SER A 81 5.51 -37.04 -16.83
C SER A 81 4.52 -38.19 -17.06
N THR A 82 4.80 -39.36 -16.49
CA THR A 82 3.94 -40.55 -16.66
C THR A 82 2.55 -40.31 -16.10
N ALA A 83 2.42 -39.69 -14.94
CA ALA A 83 1.15 -39.33 -14.34
C ALA A 83 0.35 -38.36 -15.22
N TRP A 84 1.02 -37.36 -15.84
CA TRP A 84 0.38 -36.36 -16.73
C TRP A 84 -0.11 -36.99 -18.04
N VAL A 85 0.63 -37.91 -18.61
CA VAL A 85 0.17 -38.71 -19.78
C VAL A 85 -0.98 -39.61 -19.36
N ALA A 86 -0.83 -40.38 -18.27
CA ALA A 86 -1.85 -41.33 -17.80
C ALA A 86 -3.19 -40.65 -17.46
N ARG A 87 -3.13 -39.47 -16.80
CA ARG A 87 -4.37 -38.69 -16.49
C ARG A 87 -5.11 -38.27 -17.75
N SER A 88 -4.38 -37.86 -18.79
CA SER A 88 -4.99 -37.41 -20.05
C SER A 88 -5.59 -38.56 -20.83
N ILE A 89 -4.91 -39.71 -20.92
CA ILE A 89 -5.43 -40.93 -21.51
C ILE A 89 -6.63 -41.46 -20.70
N GLY A 90 -6.59 -41.32 -19.37
CA GLY A 90 -7.68 -41.70 -18.48
C GLY A 90 -8.99 -40.94 -18.72
N MET A 91 -8.98 -39.87 -19.52
CA MET A 91 -10.19 -39.15 -19.95
C MET A 91 -10.83 -39.68 -21.23
N ILE A 92 -10.32 -40.77 -21.83
CA ILE A 92 -10.94 -41.43 -22.98
C ILE A 92 -12.42 -41.81 -22.71
N PRO A 93 -12.82 -42.33 -21.53
CA PRO A 93 -14.23 -42.57 -21.23
C PRO A 93 -15.10 -41.32 -21.36
N LEU A 94 -14.59 -40.12 -20.97
CA LEU A 94 -15.30 -38.88 -21.14
C LEU A 94 -15.48 -38.49 -22.61
N PHE A 95 -14.44 -38.73 -23.45
CA PHE A 95 -14.53 -38.54 -24.90
C PHE A 95 -15.59 -39.44 -25.56
N ILE A 96 -15.75 -40.69 -25.07
CA ILE A 96 -16.70 -41.68 -25.60
C ILE A 96 -18.13 -41.39 -25.12
N ALA A 97 -18.32 -40.78 -23.95
CA ALA A 97 -19.63 -40.58 -23.34
C ALA A 97 -20.69 -39.93 -24.27
N PRO A 98 -20.42 -38.86 -25.05
CA PRO A 98 -21.39 -38.29 -25.99
C PRO A 98 -21.90 -39.31 -27.03
N PHE A 99 -21.04 -40.21 -27.54
CA PHE A 99 -21.43 -41.21 -28.50
C PHE A 99 -22.36 -42.26 -27.90
N VAL A 100 -22.15 -42.61 -26.62
CA VAL A 100 -23.02 -43.55 -25.89
C VAL A 100 -24.42 -42.97 -25.67
N VAL A 101 -24.53 -41.65 -25.52
CA VAL A 101 -25.81 -40.93 -25.44
C VAL A 101 -26.61 -41.09 -26.75
N TYR A 102 -25.96 -40.99 -27.91
CA TYR A 102 -26.64 -41.21 -29.19
C TYR A 102 -27.19 -42.62 -29.32
N GLY A 103 -26.60 -43.61 -28.62
CA GLY A 103 -27.13 -44.99 -28.49
C GLY A 103 -28.26 -45.12 -27.46
N GLY A 104 -28.74 -44.05 -26.84
CA GLY A 104 -29.83 -44.10 -25.85
C GLY A 104 -29.41 -44.43 -24.41
N HIS A 105 -28.11 -44.63 -24.15
CA HIS A 105 -27.63 -45.13 -22.84
C HIS A 105 -27.09 -43.99 -21.93
N VAL A 106 -27.96 -43.02 -21.56
CA VAL A 106 -27.59 -41.84 -20.76
C VAL A 106 -26.95 -42.22 -19.42
N LYS A 107 -27.47 -43.22 -18.69
CA LYS A 107 -26.89 -43.66 -17.40
C LYS A 107 -25.46 -44.18 -17.58
N LEU A 108 -25.17 -44.92 -18.64
CA LEU A 108 -23.83 -45.43 -18.96
C LEU A 108 -22.89 -44.24 -19.27
N ALA A 109 -23.36 -43.22 -20.00
CA ALA A 109 -22.59 -42.03 -20.30
C ALA A 109 -22.20 -41.28 -18.99
N LEU A 110 -23.10 -41.13 -18.04
CA LEU A 110 -22.78 -40.55 -16.73
C LEU A 110 -21.74 -41.37 -15.95
N ILE A 111 -21.83 -42.72 -16.00
CA ILE A 111 -20.81 -43.59 -15.39
C ILE A 111 -19.44 -43.36 -16.06
N LEU A 112 -19.39 -43.27 -17.39
CA LEU A 112 -18.14 -42.99 -18.14
C LEU A 112 -17.54 -41.64 -17.78
N VAL A 113 -18.35 -40.58 -17.62
CA VAL A 113 -17.90 -39.25 -17.14
C VAL A 113 -17.26 -39.40 -15.78
N LEU A 114 -17.93 -40.01 -14.81
CA LEU A 114 -17.41 -40.19 -13.46
C LEU A 114 -16.10 -41.00 -13.45
N THR A 115 -16.04 -42.08 -14.24
CA THR A 115 -14.85 -42.93 -14.34
C THR A 115 -13.67 -42.15 -14.91
N GLY A 116 -13.86 -41.42 -16.01
CA GLY A 116 -12.79 -40.60 -16.62
C GLY A 116 -12.26 -39.53 -15.65
N VAL A 117 -13.14 -38.80 -14.99
CA VAL A 117 -12.79 -37.80 -14.01
C VAL A 117 -12.04 -38.39 -12.81
N THR A 118 -12.49 -39.58 -12.33
CA THR A 118 -11.83 -40.27 -11.22
C THR A 118 -10.41 -40.69 -11.58
N ILE A 119 -10.21 -41.33 -12.75
CA ILE A 119 -8.87 -41.74 -13.22
C ILE A 119 -7.97 -40.52 -13.38
N PHE A 120 -8.50 -39.42 -13.97
CA PHE A 120 -7.76 -38.17 -14.15
C PHE A 120 -7.24 -37.63 -12.82
N HIS A 121 -8.10 -37.46 -11.83
CA HIS A 121 -7.74 -36.85 -10.56
C HIS A 121 -6.89 -37.78 -9.67
N ALA A 122 -7.10 -39.10 -9.72
CA ALA A 122 -6.27 -40.08 -9.01
C ALA A 122 -4.82 -40.04 -9.53
N THR A 123 -4.63 -40.15 -10.85
CA THR A 123 -3.30 -40.12 -11.48
C THR A 123 -2.63 -38.74 -11.32
N ARG A 124 -3.41 -37.66 -11.43
CA ARG A 124 -2.93 -36.30 -11.10
C ARG A 124 -2.40 -36.24 -9.67
N GLY A 125 -3.10 -36.77 -8.70
CA GLY A 125 -2.70 -36.77 -7.29
C GLY A 125 -1.32 -37.41 -7.08
N VAL A 126 -1.04 -38.52 -7.73
CA VAL A 126 0.27 -39.20 -7.71
C VAL A 126 1.36 -38.29 -8.31
N GLY A 127 1.08 -37.66 -9.44
CA GLY A 127 2.07 -36.83 -10.14
C GLY A 127 2.38 -35.47 -9.47
N LEU A 128 1.45 -34.92 -8.66
CA LEU A 128 1.62 -33.63 -8.00
C LEU A 128 2.88 -33.53 -7.11
N ILE A 129 3.45 -34.64 -6.67
CA ILE A 129 4.69 -34.68 -5.91
C ILE A 129 5.87 -34.03 -6.66
N GLY A 130 5.86 -34.07 -8.01
CA GLY A 130 6.89 -33.45 -8.84
C GLY A 130 6.75 -31.94 -9.05
N ASN A 131 5.57 -31.38 -8.80
CA ASN A 131 5.29 -29.98 -9.17
C ASN A 131 6.18 -28.97 -8.42
N ASN A 132 6.20 -29.02 -7.10
CA ASN A 132 6.95 -28.07 -6.28
C ASN A 132 8.48 -28.20 -6.43
N PRO A 133 9.09 -29.40 -6.44
CA PRO A 133 10.52 -29.56 -6.69
C PRO A 133 10.95 -29.02 -8.05
N LEU A 134 10.18 -29.29 -9.12
CA LEU A 134 10.48 -28.76 -10.44
C LEU A 134 10.45 -27.24 -10.47
N ILE A 135 9.38 -26.65 -9.98
CA ILE A 135 9.24 -25.19 -9.95
C ILE A 135 10.35 -24.55 -9.13
N SER A 136 10.74 -25.12 -7.98
CA SER A 136 11.80 -24.58 -7.13
C SER A 136 13.17 -24.60 -7.82
N THR A 137 13.45 -25.64 -8.63
CA THR A 137 14.68 -25.75 -9.42
C THR A 137 14.72 -24.74 -10.56
N LEU A 138 13.61 -24.54 -11.26
CA LEU A 138 13.52 -23.59 -12.39
C LEU A 138 13.44 -22.14 -11.93
N ALA A 139 12.83 -21.87 -10.78
CA ALA A 139 12.71 -20.55 -10.19
C ALA A 139 13.90 -20.21 -9.27
N TYR A 140 15.13 -20.51 -9.70
CA TYR A 140 16.36 -20.23 -8.98
C TYR A 140 16.99 -18.92 -9.49
N GLY A 141 17.55 -18.12 -8.55
CA GLY A 141 18.28 -16.88 -8.89
C GLY A 141 17.51 -15.59 -8.53
N PRO A 142 18.08 -14.44 -8.89
CA PRO A 142 17.52 -13.12 -8.54
C PRO A 142 16.18 -12.84 -9.24
N ASP A 143 15.88 -13.48 -10.35
CA ASP A 143 14.66 -13.34 -11.15
C ASP A 143 13.54 -14.34 -10.77
N ARG A 144 13.71 -15.04 -9.63
CA ARG A 144 12.77 -16.07 -9.16
C ARG A 144 11.30 -15.59 -9.15
N GLY A 145 11.07 -14.41 -8.57
CA GLY A 145 9.70 -13.85 -8.49
C GLY A 145 9.11 -13.52 -9.85
N SER A 146 9.92 -12.97 -10.75
CA SER A 146 9.52 -12.65 -12.12
C SER A 146 9.12 -13.92 -12.89
N TYR A 147 9.93 -14.97 -12.81
CA TYR A 147 9.64 -16.23 -13.49
C TYR A 147 8.39 -16.93 -12.97
N LEU A 148 8.18 -17.01 -11.65
CA LEU A 148 6.97 -17.54 -11.07
C LEU A 148 5.71 -16.78 -11.51
N THR A 149 5.82 -15.46 -11.59
CA THR A 149 4.74 -14.62 -12.10
C THR A 149 4.46 -14.87 -13.58
N GLN A 150 5.50 -15.03 -14.39
CA GLN A 150 5.36 -15.35 -15.80
C GLN A 150 4.61 -16.67 -16.01
N ILE A 151 4.94 -17.73 -15.25
CA ILE A 151 4.22 -19.02 -15.30
C ILE A 151 2.73 -18.81 -15.01
N GLN A 152 2.38 -18.05 -13.97
CA GLN A 152 0.99 -17.81 -13.61
C GLN A 152 0.24 -16.97 -14.65
N ILE A 153 0.84 -15.89 -15.14
CA ILE A 153 0.24 -15.03 -16.17
C ILE A 153 0.00 -15.84 -17.44
N THR A 154 1.01 -16.59 -17.90
CA THR A 154 0.89 -17.43 -19.11
C THR A 154 -0.20 -18.47 -18.95
N GLY A 155 -0.22 -19.22 -17.84
CA GLY A 155 -1.24 -20.22 -17.57
C GLY A 155 -2.66 -19.66 -17.54
N ASN A 156 -2.87 -18.53 -16.84
CA ASN A 156 -4.17 -17.89 -16.75
C ASN A 156 -4.62 -17.28 -18.09
N ALA A 157 -3.73 -16.61 -18.83
CA ALA A 157 -4.06 -16.05 -20.14
C ALA A 157 -4.46 -17.12 -21.14
N VAL A 158 -3.71 -18.22 -21.20
CA VAL A 158 -4.01 -19.37 -22.06
C VAL A 158 -5.33 -20.02 -21.63
N GLY A 159 -5.57 -20.21 -20.33
CA GLY A 159 -6.82 -20.76 -19.80
C GLY A 159 -8.02 -19.88 -20.13
N MET A 160 -7.91 -18.56 -20.02
CA MET A 160 -8.96 -17.62 -20.40
C MET A 160 -9.25 -17.65 -21.91
N PHE A 161 -8.20 -17.66 -22.76
CA PHE A 161 -8.36 -17.76 -24.19
C PHE A 161 -9.03 -19.09 -24.59
N ALA A 162 -8.59 -20.19 -24.00
CA ALA A 162 -9.19 -21.52 -24.19
C ALA A 162 -10.66 -21.56 -23.72
N GLY A 163 -10.97 -20.96 -22.58
CA GLY A 163 -12.35 -20.82 -22.06
C GLY A 163 -13.24 -19.97 -22.97
N PHE A 164 -12.71 -18.89 -23.51
CA PHE A 164 -13.41 -18.05 -24.49
C PHE A 164 -13.71 -18.82 -25.78
N LEU A 165 -12.75 -19.60 -26.28
CA LEU A 165 -12.95 -20.47 -27.44
C LEU A 165 -14.05 -21.51 -27.18
N ILE A 166 -14.07 -22.15 -26.01
CA ILE A 166 -15.14 -23.06 -25.58
C ILE A 166 -16.50 -22.34 -25.58
N ALA A 167 -16.56 -21.11 -25.04
CA ALA A 167 -17.81 -20.35 -24.99
C ALA A 167 -18.39 -20.09 -26.38
N ILE A 168 -17.54 -19.74 -27.35
CA ILE A 168 -17.96 -19.54 -28.76
C ILE A 168 -18.41 -20.86 -29.39
N LEU A 169 -17.64 -21.96 -29.18
CA LEU A 169 -17.95 -23.27 -29.77
C LEU A 169 -19.26 -23.84 -29.25
N LEU A 170 -19.54 -23.69 -27.95
CA LEU A 170 -20.74 -24.28 -27.36
C LEU A 170 -22.02 -23.51 -27.69
N GLY A 171 -21.97 -22.17 -27.83
CA GLY A 171 -23.17 -21.37 -28.07
C GLY A 171 -24.30 -21.63 -27.06
N ARG A 172 -25.56 -21.63 -27.52
CA ARG A 172 -26.73 -21.80 -26.63
C ARG A 172 -27.09 -23.28 -26.41
N GLU A 173 -27.12 -24.08 -27.47
CA GLU A 173 -27.47 -25.51 -27.46
C GLU A 173 -26.52 -26.31 -28.38
N PRO A 174 -25.30 -26.63 -27.94
CA PRO A 174 -24.33 -27.32 -28.77
C PRO A 174 -24.74 -28.78 -29.03
N PRO A 175 -24.48 -29.33 -30.21
CA PRO A 175 -24.63 -30.77 -30.43
C PRO A 175 -23.62 -31.52 -29.56
N LEU A 176 -24.03 -32.72 -29.08
CA LEU A 176 -23.22 -33.51 -28.13
C LEU A 176 -21.82 -33.86 -28.66
N PHE A 177 -21.67 -34.02 -29.99
CA PHE A 177 -20.37 -34.36 -30.58
C PHE A 177 -19.33 -33.25 -30.39
N LEU A 178 -19.73 -31.96 -30.22
CA LEU A 178 -18.81 -30.88 -29.90
C LEU A 178 -18.10 -31.07 -28.58
N TYR A 179 -18.78 -31.62 -27.58
CA TYR A 179 -18.14 -32.01 -26.33
C TYR A 179 -17.04 -33.04 -26.55
N SER A 180 -17.28 -34.07 -27.40
CA SER A 180 -16.22 -35.04 -27.74
C SER A 180 -15.03 -34.36 -28.41
N LEU A 181 -15.25 -33.40 -29.32
CA LEU A 181 -14.17 -32.68 -29.96
C LEU A 181 -13.35 -31.87 -28.93
N ILE A 182 -14.01 -31.15 -28.00
CA ILE A 182 -13.38 -30.41 -26.93
C ILE A 182 -12.54 -31.35 -26.06
N PHE A 183 -13.12 -32.48 -25.63
CA PHE A 183 -12.42 -33.49 -24.82
C PHE A 183 -11.23 -34.08 -25.56
N ALA A 184 -11.35 -34.39 -26.86
CA ALA A 184 -10.25 -34.88 -27.69
C ALA A 184 -9.06 -33.89 -27.72
N VAL A 185 -9.33 -32.61 -27.96
CA VAL A 185 -8.30 -31.56 -27.93
C VAL A 185 -7.63 -31.49 -26.55
N GLY A 186 -8.42 -31.57 -25.47
CA GLY A 186 -7.92 -31.61 -24.11
C GLY A 186 -7.04 -32.81 -23.80
N ILE A 187 -7.39 -33.99 -24.31
CA ILE A 187 -6.60 -35.22 -24.15
C ILE A 187 -5.28 -35.09 -24.93
N ILE A 188 -5.32 -34.68 -26.19
CA ILE A 188 -4.12 -34.51 -27.03
C ILE A 188 -3.15 -33.52 -26.41
N THR A 189 -3.62 -32.32 -26.04
CA THR A 189 -2.80 -31.28 -25.43
C THR A 189 -2.25 -31.74 -24.07
N GLY A 190 -3.01 -32.51 -23.32
CA GLY A 190 -2.57 -33.08 -22.05
C GLY A 190 -1.47 -34.13 -22.20
N VAL A 191 -1.55 -35.02 -23.23
CA VAL A 191 -0.48 -35.96 -23.55
C VAL A 191 0.77 -35.22 -23.99
N ILE A 192 0.64 -34.23 -24.88
CA ILE A 192 1.78 -33.37 -25.30
C ILE A 192 2.45 -32.73 -24.07
N SER A 193 1.66 -32.17 -23.15
CA SER A 193 2.19 -31.57 -21.93
C SER A 193 3.00 -32.57 -21.08
N GLY A 194 2.47 -33.80 -20.93
CA GLY A 194 3.17 -34.86 -20.21
C GLY A 194 4.49 -35.29 -20.86
N ILE A 195 4.57 -35.30 -22.19
CA ILE A 195 5.81 -35.59 -22.92
C ILE A 195 6.82 -34.46 -22.79
N LEU A 196 6.36 -33.20 -22.83
CA LEU A 196 7.20 -32.03 -22.70
C LEU A 196 7.89 -31.97 -21.33
N ILE A 197 7.17 -32.26 -20.26
CA ILE A 197 7.75 -32.19 -18.92
C ILE A 197 8.90 -33.19 -18.73
N ARG A 198 8.91 -34.29 -19.43
CA ARG A 198 10.01 -35.28 -19.40
C ARG A 198 11.35 -34.72 -19.87
N LYS A 199 11.33 -33.62 -20.62
CA LYS A 199 12.54 -32.96 -21.13
C LYS A 199 13.12 -31.94 -20.13
N VAL A 200 12.45 -31.69 -19.01
CA VAL A 200 12.94 -30.82 -17.94
C VAL A 200 13.97 -31.59 -17.09
N PRO A 201 15.09 -30.95 -16.70
CA PRO A 201 16.09 -31.61 -15.85
C PRO A 201 15.51 -32.08 -14.51
N GLU A 202 16.02 -33.21 -14.02
CA GLU A 202 15.64 -33.74 -12.70
C GLU A 202 16.03 -32.75 -11.60
N PRO A 203 15.14 -32.44 -10.64
CA PRO A 203 15.46 -31.67 -9.47
C PRO A 203 16.57 -32.36 -8.65
N GLU A 204 17.49 -31.58 -8.08
CA GLU A 204 18.44 -32.14 -7.12
C GLU A 204 17.67 -32.81 -6.00
N GLN A 205 17.96 -34.08 -5.76
CA GLN A 205 17.35 -34.81 -4.65
C GLN A 205 17.79 -34.13 -3.36
N TYR A 206 16.83 -33.60 -2.61
CA TYR A 206 17.06 -33.24 -1.23
C TYR A 206 17.37 -34.55 -0.49
N GLU A 207 18.64 -34.74 -0.10
CA GLU A 207 19.00 -35.77 0.85
C GLU A 207 18.28 -35.43 2.16
N ASP A 208 17.14 -36.04 2.37
CA ASP A 208 16.43 -36.03 3.66
C ASP A 208 17.29 -36.79 4.69
N GLY A 209 18.31 -36.14 5.22
CA GLY A 209 19.16 -36.65 6.31
C GLY A 209 18.43 -36.68 7.68
N LYS A 210 17.16 -36.36 7.73
CA LYS A 210 16.32 -36.51 8.94
C LYS A 210 15.24 -37.56 8.69
N GLU A 211 15.12 -38.52 9.61
CA GLU A 211 14.02 -39.46 9.65
C GLU A 211 12.69 -38.69 9.52
N SER A 212 11.94 -38.96 8.44
CA SER A 212 10.65 -38.32 8.24
C SER A 212 9.73 -38.72 9.40
N MET A 213 9.20 -37.75 10.12
CA MET A 213 8.25 -37.99 11.22
C MET A 213 7.10 -38.90 10.74
N LYS A 214 6.62 -39.77 11.63
CA LYS A 214 5.45 -40.55 11.31
C LYS A 214 4.25 -39.62 11.07
N PHE A 215 3.44 -39.91 10.08
CA PHE A 215 2.31 -39.06 9.69
C PHE A 215 1.40 -38.67 10.88
N MET A 216 1.13 -39.61 11.78
CA MET A 216 0.28 -39.35 12.96
C MET A 216 0.93 -38.33 13.94
N ASP A 217 2.26 -38.34 14.06
CA ASP A 217 2.98 -37.41 14.91
C ASP A 217 2.95 -36.00 14.33
N ILE A 218 3.02 -35.87 12.98
CA ILE A 218 2.88 -34.60 12.27
C ILE A 218 1.48 -34.00 12.52
N VAL A 219 0.43 -34.81 12.36
CA VAL A 219 -0.96 -34.38 12.60
C VAL A 219 -1.15 -33.97 14.08
N ARG A 220 -0.62 -34.76 15.02
CA ARG A 220 -0.69 -34.46 16.45
C ARG A 220 0.02 -33.15 16.79
N GLN A 221 1.19 -32.92 16.22
CA GLN A 221 1.95 -31.69 16.40
C GLN A 221 1.21 -30.48 15.82
N ALA A 222 0.64 -30.61 14.60
CA ALA A 222 -0.15 -29.57 13.98
C ALA A 222 -1.36 -29.15 14.84
N LEU A 223 -2.06 -30.12 15.43
CA LEU A 223 -3.22 -29.88 16.28
C LEU A 223 -2.87 -29.41 17.70
N SER A 224 -1.66 -29.72 18.20
CA SER A 224 -1.18 -29.29 19.53
C SER A 224 -0.77 -27.81 19.54
N THR A 225 -0.33 -27.27 18.41
CA THR A 225 0.08 -25.85 18.30
C THR A 225 -1.15 -24.95 18.12
N PRO A 226 -1.48 -24.06 19.07
CA PRO A 226 -2.72 -23.29 19.04
C PRO A 226 -2.93 -22.46 17.77
N SER A 227 -1.88 -21.78 17.30
CA SER A 227 -1.93 -20.94 16.09
C SER A 227 -2.16 -21.78 14.83
N LEU A 228 -1.53 -22.95 14.72
CA LEU A 228 -1.66 -23.84 13.58
C LEU A 228 -3.01 -24.55 13.60
N ARG A 229 -3.48 -24.99 14.75
CA ARG A 229 -4.83 -25.58 14.92
C ARG A 229 -5.91 -24.58 14.49
N GLN A 230 -5.82 -23.33 14.95
CA GLN A 230 -6.77 -22.29 14.56
C GLN A 230 -6.74 -22.04 13.03
N PHE A 231 -5.55 -21.98 12.44
CA PHE A 231 -5.41 -21.83 11.00
C PHE A 231 -6.01 -23.00 10.23
N ILE A 232 -5.78 -24.24 10.66
CA ILE A 232 -6.35 -25.45 10.01
C ILE A 232 -7.88 -25.42 10.01
N VAL A 233 -8.51 -25.00 11.13
CA VAL A 233 -9.98 -24.85 11.20
C VAL A 233 -10.46 -23.78 10.21
N ILE A 234 -9.79 -22.63 10.14
CA ILE A 234 -10.14 -21.57 9.20
C ILE A 234 -9.96 -22.04 7.75
N LEU A 235 -8.83 -22.68 7.46
CA LEU A 235 -8.54 -23.25 6.13
C LEU A 235 -9.62 -24.24 5.70
N PHE A 236 -10.00 -25.16 6.61
CA PHE A 236 -11.08 -26.13 6.37
C PHE A 236 -12.39 -25.44 5.95
N LEU A 237 -12.81 -24.45 6.72
CA LEU A 237 -14.04 -23.72 6.43
C LEU A 237 -13.95 -22.88 5.14
N VAL A 238 -12.82 -22.23 4.89
CA VAL A 238 -12.59 -21.44 3.66
C VAL A 238 -12.67 -22.35 2.43
N VAL A 239 -11.98 -23.47 2.44
CA VAL A 239 -11.97 -24.42 1.30
C VAL A 239 -13.36 -25.04 1.10
N LEU A 240 -14.07 -25.37 2.19
CA LEU A 240 -15.43 -25.87 2.12
C LEU A 240 -16.36 -24.84 1.45
N VAL A 241 -16.42 -23.62 1.99
CA VAL A 241 -17.32 -22.56 1.46
C VAL A 241 -16.94 -22.18 0.04
N SER A 242 -15.66 -21.96 -0.23
CA SER A 242 -15.14 -21.58 -1.55
C SER A 242 -15.43 -22.67 -2.61
N GLY A 243 -15.08 -23.92 -2.30
CA GLY A 243 -15.26 -25.05 -3.22
C GLY A 243 -16.73 -25.27 -3.58
N VAL A 244 -17.61 -25.24 -2.57
CA VAL A 244 -19.04 -25.38 -2.75
C VAL A 244 -19.64 -24.22 -3.53
N ALA A 245 -19.37 -22.97 -3.09
CA ALA A 245 -19.95 -21.78 -3.71
C ALA A 245 -19.61 -21.69 -5.21
N ARG A 246 -18.35 -21.96 -5.58
CA ARG A 246 -17.88 -21.89 -6.97
C ARG A 246 -18.36 -23.05 -7.85
N ALA A 247 -18.56 -24.22 -7.28
CA ALA A 247 -19.11 -25.35 -8.02
C ALA A 247 -20.60 -25.15 -8.34
N PHE A 248 -21.37 -24.74 -7.34
CA PHE A 248 -22.83 -24.66 -7.46
C PHE A 248 -23.34 -23.35 -8.10
N ILE A 249 -22.48 -22.32 -8.30
CA ILE A 249 -22.86 -21.15 -9.12
C ILE A 249 -23.13 -21.52 -10.59
N VAL A 250 -22.43 -22.55 -11.11
CA VAL A 250 -22.67 -23.09 -12.46
C VAL A 250 -24.05 -23.74 -12.52
N VAL A 251 -24.39 -24.53 -11.51
CA VAL A 251 -25.71 -25.17 -11.40
C VAL A 251 -26.80 -24.09 -11.24
N TYR A 252 -26.60 -23.10 -10.39
CA TYR A 252 -27.50 -21.96 -10.19
C TYR A 252 -27.80 -21.21 -11.49
N SER A 253 -26.78 -20.88 -12.27
CA SER A 253 -26.98 -20.18 -13.55
C SER A 253 -27.72 -21.01 -14.59
N ARG A 254 -27.58 -22.34 -14.53
CA ARG A 254 -28.25 -23.27 -15.45
C ARG A 254 -29.69 -23.60 -15.03
N GLU A 255 -29.91 -23.93 -13.74
CA GLU A 255 -31.20 -24.38 -13.23
C GLU A 255 -32.18 -23.23 -12.95
N VAL A 256 -31.69 -22.07 -12.49
CA VAL A 256 -32.55 -20.94 -12.13
C VAL A 256 -32.77 -19.99 -13.32
N PHE A 257 -31.72 -19.67 -14.09
CA PHE A 257 -31.78 -18.71 -15.18
C PHE A 257 -31.76 -19.34 -16.57
N LEU A 258 -31.75 -20.68 -16.67
CA LEU A 258 -31.78 -21.42 -17.93
C LEU A 258 -30.72 -20.96 -18.94
N GLN A 259 -29.54 -20.55 -18.42
CA GLN A 259 -28.46 -20.05 -19.25
C GLN A 259 -27.86 -21.15 -20.11
N GLY A 260 -27.57 -20.84 -21.38
CA GLY A 260 -26.92 -21.77 -22.31
C GLY A 260 -25.48 -22.06 -21.92
N ASP A 261 -24.95 -23.21 -22.36
CA ASP A 261 -23.62 -23.73 -22.01
C ASP A 261 -22.50 -22.75 -22.39
N GLY A 262 -22.63 -22.08 -23.55
CA GLY A 262 -21.70 -21.05 -23.99
C GLY A 262 -21.68 -19.83 -23.07
N MET A 263 -22.85 -19.37 -22.59
CA MET A 263 -22.93 -18.22 -21.66
C MET A 263 -22.31 -18.55 -20.32
N VAL A 264 -22.59 -19.75 -19.77
CA VAL A 264 -21.98 -20.19 -18.52
C VAL A 264 -20.45 -20.30 -18.64
N SER A 265 -19.98 -20.80 -19.80
CA SER A 265 -18.53 -20.82 -20.08
C SER A 265 -17.94 -19.42 -20.16
N LEU A 266 -18.65 -18.44 -20.73
CA LEU A 266 -18.25 -17.03 -20.78
C LEU A 266 -18.19 -16.43 -19.36
N TYR A 267 -19.17 -16.67 -18.50
CA TYR A 267 -19.12 -16.23 -17.09
C TYR A 267 -17.91 -16.78 -16.37
N THR A 268 -17.50 -18.02 -16.67
CA THR A 268 -16.28 -18.62 -16.12
C THR A 268 -15.02 -17.88 -16.56
N VAL A 269 -14.97 -17.40 -17.80
CA VAL A 269 -13.85 -16.54 -18.30
C VAL A 269 -13.77 -15.25 -17.49
N PHE A 270 -14.90 -14.58 -17.22
CA PHE A 270 -14.93 -13.41 -16.36
C PHE A 270 -14.53 -13.72 -14.92
N GLY A 271 -14.90 -14.90 -14.41
CA GLY A 271 -14.38 -15.41 -13.14
C GLY A 271 -12.87 -15.54 -13.15
N GLY A 272 -12.28 -16.07 -14.23
CA GLY A 272 -10.82 -16.13 -14.44
C GLY A 272 -10.15 -14.77 -14.44
N LEU A 273 -10.79 -13.75 -15.01
CA LEU A 273 -10.32 -12.37 -14.95
C LEU A 273 -10.24 -11.86 -13.50
N GLY A 274 -11.23 -12.20 -12.66
CA GLY A 274 -11.22 -11.89 -11.24
C GLY A 274 -9.99 -12.49 -10.53
N VAL A 275 -9.66 -13.75 -10.83
CA VAL A 275 -8.47 -14.43 -10.29
C VAL A 275 -7.18 -13.76 -10.72
N LEU A 276 -7.09 -13.34 -11.99
CA LEU A 276 -5.91 -12.64 -12.51
C LEU A 276 -5.70 -11.32 -11.78
N ILE A 277 -6.75 -10.53 -11.63
CA ILE A 277 -6.69 -9.21 -10.98
C ILE A 277 -6.29 -9.35 -9.52
N ILE A 278 -6.90 -10.26 -8.76
CA ILE A 278 -6.53 -10.45 -7.35
C ILE A 278 -5.10 -10.97 -7.22
N GLY A 279 -4.65 -11.87 -8.09
CA GLY A 279 -3.26 -12.35 -8.10
C GLY A 279 -2.26 -11.22 -8.30
N LEU A 280 -2.52 -10.30 -9.23
CA LEU A 280 -1.70 -9.10 -9.44
C LEU A 280 -1.72 -8.17 -8.22
N LEU A 281 -2.90 -7.89 -7.65
CA LEU A 281 -3.04 -7.06 -6.46
C LEU A 281 -2.28 -7.64 -5.26
N VAL A 282 -2.45 -8.93 -4.99
CA VAL A 282 -1.75 -9.61 -3.90
C VAL A 282 -0.24 -9.51 -4.07
N LYS A 283 0.28 -9.71 -5.28
CA LYS A 283 1.71 -9.60 -5.57
C LYS A 283 2.30 -8.24 -5.18
N PHE A 284 1.58 -7.14 -5.44
CA PHE A 284 2.05 -5.79 -5.11
C PHE A 284 1.87 -5.43 -3.63
N LEU A 285 0.87 -5.99 -2.97
CA LEU A 285 0.44 -5.56 -1.65
C LEU A 285 0.96 -6.44 -0.51
N ILE A 286 1.23 -7.74 -0.76
CA ILE A 286 1.49 -8.72 0.29
C ILE A 286 2.72 -8.39 1.14
N ASP A 287 3.80 -7.93 0.52
CA ASP A 287 5.05 -7.55 1.21
C ASP A 287 4.93 -6.24 2.00
N LYS A 288 3.88 -5.46 1.76
CA LYS A 288 3.66 -4.14 2.37
C LYS A 288 2.60 -4.16 3.46
N ILE A 289 1.51 -4.88 3.20
CA ILE A 289 0.33 -4.91 4.08
C ILE A 289 0.33 -6.18 4.93
N GLY A 290 0.96 -7.26 4.42
CA GLY A 290 0.93 -8.58 5.03
C GLY A 290 -0.26 -9.44 4.56
N ALA A 291 -0.17 -10.76 4.76
CA ALA A 291 -1.16 -11.71 4.26
C ALA A 291 -2.51 -11.61 4.97
N LYS A 292 -2.55 -11.41 6.30
CA LYS A 292 -3.78 -11.46 7.09
C LYS A 292 -4.84 -10.43 6.69
N PRO A 293 -4.55 -9.12 6.54
CA PRO A 293 -5.56 -8.13 6.15
C PRO A 293 -6.16 -8.40 4.78
N ILE A 294 -5.32 -8.75 3.80
CA ILE A 294 -5.78 -9.05 2.44
C ILE A 294 -6.64 -10.33 2.43
N PHE A 295 -6.28 -11.33 3.25
CA PHE A 295 -7.05 -12.55 3.41
C PHE A 295 -8.47 -12.25 3.94
N ILE A 296 -8.59 -11.40 4.97
CA ILE A 296 -9.90 -10.97 5.50
C ILE A 296 -10.73 -10.29 4.41
N ILE A 297 -10.12 -9.39 3.62
CA ILE A 297 -10.79 -8.67 2.54
C ILE A 297 -11.25 -9.62 1.44
N CYS A 298 -10.42 -10.56 1.03
CA CYS A 298 -10.79 -11.56 0.02
C CYS A 298 -11.96 -12.44 0.47
N VAL A 299 -11.93 -12.94 1.71
CA VAL A 299 -13.06 -13.71 2.28
C VAL A 299 -14.31 -12.85 2.35
N PHE A 300 -14.19 -11.58 2.79
CA PHE A 300 -15.33 -10.66 2.86
C PHE A 300 -15.95 -10.44 1.47
N ILE A 301 -15.13 -10.18 0.44
CA ILE A 301 -15.63 -10.02 -0.94
C ILE A 301 -16.30 -11.31 -1.43
N GLY A 302 -15.70 -12.48 -1.17
CA GLY A 302 -16.29 -13.76 -1.53
C GLY A 302 -17.63 -14.01 -0.85
N VAL A 303 -17.77 -13.70 0.42
CA VAL A 303 -19.02 -13.85 1.19
C VAL A 303 -20.08 -12.83 0.75
N ILE A 304 -19.73 -11.56 0.63
CA ILE A 304 -20.69 -10.52 0.25
C ILE A 304 -21.15 -10.69 -1.20
N SER A 305 -20.33 -11.25 -2.08
CA SER A 305 -20.73 -11.55 -3.46
C SER A 305 -21.87 -12.55 -3.57
N MET A 306 -22.09 -13.39 -2.55
CA MET A 306 -23.22 -14.31 -2.51
C MET A 306 -24.52 -13.65 -2.04
N ALA A 307 -24.46 -12.50 -1.34
CA ALA A 307 -25.65 -11.85 -0.80
C ALA A 307 -26.70 -11.47 -1.85
N PRO A 308 -26.36 -10.99 -3.05
CA PRO A 308 -27.35 -10.70 -4.09
C PRO A 308 -28.22 -11.92 -4.47
N ILE A 309 -27.73 -13.15 -4.32
CA ILE A 309 -28.49 -14.37 -4.63
C ILE A 309 -29.77 -14.47 -3.77
N LEU A 310 -29.73 -13.93 -2.54
CA LEU A 310 -30.86 -13.96 -1.63
C LEU A 310 -32.00 -13.02 -2.06
N PHE A 311 -31.68 -11.92 -2.74
CA PHE A 311 -32.59 -10.82 -3.03
C PHE A 311 -32.91 -10.63 -4.52
N PHE A 312 -32.15 -11.29 -5.42
CA PHE A 312 -32.34 -11.10 -6.86
C PHE A 312 -33.74 -11.60 -7.28
N PRO A 313 -34.59 -10.73 -7.91
CA PRO A 313 -35.96 -11.10 -8.21
C PRO A 313 -36.07 -12.02 -9.44
N GLU A 314 -37.13 -12.80 -9.49
CA GLU A 314 -37.50 -13.59 -10.69
C GLU A 314 -38.01 -12.68 -11.82
N GLY A 315 -37.94 -13.17 -13.06
CA GLY A 315 -38.55 -12.49 -14.20
C GLY A 315 -37.81 -11.24 -14.73
N GLN A 316 -36.52 -11.12 -14.39
CA GLN A 316 -35.69 -10.05 -14.91
C GLN A 316 -35.35 -10.22 -16.41
N SER A 317 -35.02 -9.10 -17.08
CA SER A 317 -34.58 -9.13 -18.48
C SER A 317 -33.29 -9.93 -18.65
N ASP A 318 -33.09 -10.56 -19.81
CA ASP A 318 -31.90 -11.34 -20.13
C ASP A 318 -30.62 -10.50 -19.93
N THR A 319 -30.60 -9.22 -20.30
CA THR A 319 -29.46 -8.34 -20.11
C THR A 319 -29.12 -8.16 -18.63
N THR A 320 -30.13 -7.96 -17.77
CA THR A 320 -29.92 -7.82 -16.30
C THR A 320 -29.35 -9.10 -15.70
N VAL A 321 -29.87 -10.26 -16.11
CA VAL A 321 -29.39 -11.58 -15.68
C VAL A 321 -27.93 -11.79 -16.13
N VAL A 322 -27.57 -11.45 -17.36
CA VAL A 322 -26.21 -11.57 -17.88
C VAL A 322 -25.24 -10.70 -17.08
N MET A 323 -25.59 -9.43 -16.84
CA MET A 323 -24.76 -8.54 -16.02
C MET A 323 -24.60 -9.06 -14.59
N TYR A 324 -25.68 -9.49 -13.98
CA TYR A 324 -25.70 -10.05 -12.64
C TYR A 324 -24.80 -11.29 -12.51
N LEU A 325 -24.97 -12.28 -13.38
CA LEU A 325 -24.18 -13.51 -13.36
C LEU A 325 -22.69 -13.22 -13.66
N THR A 326 -22.40 -12.34 -14.63
CA THR A 326 -21.02 -11.95 -14.94
C THR A 326 -20.33 -11.37 -13.71
N LEU A 327 -20.98 -10.40 -13.02
CA LEU A 327 -20.43 -9.81 -11.81
C LEU A 327 -20.31 -10.82 -10.67
N LEU A 328 -21.28 -11.71 -10.52
CA LEU A 328 -21.30 -12.74 -9.51
C LEU A 328 -20.12 -13.72 -9.68
N PHE A 329 -19.90 -14.25 -10.89
CA PHE A 329 -18.76 -15.11 -11.20
C PHE A 329 -17.42 -14.41 -10.97
N PHE A 330 -17.32 -13.16 -11.39
CA PHE A 330 -16.13 -12.34 -11.20
C PHE A 330 -15.80 -12.16 -9.71
N LEU A 331 -16.73 -11.65 -8.92
CA LEU A 331 -16.51 -11.33 -7.50
C LEU A 331 -16.30 -12.58 -6.65
N MET A 332 -17.05 -13.67 -6.91
CA MET A 332 -16.86 -14.93 -6.18
C MET A 332 -15.47 -15.52 -6.42
N ASN A 333 -15.01 -15.56 -7.67
CA ASN A 333 -13.69 -16.08 -7.97
C ASN A 333 -12.58 -15.15 -7.49
N PHE A 334 -12.74 -13.83 -7.63
CA PHE A 334 -11.84 -12.83 -7.05
C PHE A 334 -11.66 -13.04 -5.54
N GLY A 335 -12.76 -13.14 -4.79
CA GLY A 335 -12.73 -13.28 -3.35
C GLY A 335 -12.20 -14.63 -2.89
N PHE A 336 -12.81 -15.72 -3.33
CA PHE A 336 -12.48 -17.04 -2.80
C PHE A 336 -11.14 -17.60 -3.28
N LEU A 337 -10.79 -17.44 -4.56
CA LEU A 337 -9.46 -17.89 -5.02
C LEU A 337 -8.34 -17.00 -4.51
N GLY A 338 -8.62 -15.70 -4.33
CA GLY A 338 -7.72 -14.82 -3.59
C GLY A 338 -7.51 -15.29 -2.15
N ALA A 339 -8.57 -15.67 -1.46
CA ALA A 339 -8.50 -16.20 -0.10
C ALA A 339 -7.70 -17.52 -0.01
N GLU A 340 -7.93 -18.46 -0.94
CA GLU A 340 -7.18 -19.73 -0.99
C GLU A 340 -5.67 -19.50 -1.21
N GLY A 341 -5.29 -18.61 -2.13
CA GLY A 341 -3.89 -18.24 -2.37
C GLY A 341 -3.23 -17.56 -1.17
N LEU A 342 -3.96 -16.68 -0.48
CA LEU A 342 -3.48 -16.02 0.73
C LEU A 342 -3.40 -16.95 1.93
N ALA A 343 -4.30 -17.94 2.04
CA ALA A 343 -4.20 -18.99 3.04
C ALA A 343 -2.91 -19.78 2.88
N GLN A 344 -2.50 -20.10 1.65
CA GLN A 344 -1.22 -20.75 1.37
C GLN A 344 -0.02 -19.88 1.76
N THR A 345 -0.08 -18.60 1.43
CA THR A 345 1.00 -17.65 1.79
C THR A 345 1.10 -17.46 3.30
N TYR A 346 -0.04 -17.35 3.99
CA TYR A 346 -0.07 -17.25 5.45
C TYR A 346 0.48 -18.53 6.10
N PHE A 347 0.13 -19.70 5.57
CA PHE A 347 0.66 -20.99 6.01
C PHE A 347 2.19 -21.04 5.97
N PHE A 348 2.79 -20.58 4.87
CA PHE A 348 4.25 -20.52 4.72
C PHE A 348 4.91 -19.52 5.67
N GLY A 349 4.21 -18.48 6.10
CA GLY A 349 4.70 -17.56 7.14
C GLY A 349 4.56 -18.08 8.56
N LEU A 350 3.65 -19.04 8.79
CA LEU A 350 3.38 -19.59 10.13
C LEU A 350 4.33 -20.73 10.53
N ILE A 351 4.93 -21.40 9.55
CA ILE A 351 5.68 -22.66 9.75
C ILE A 351 7.19 -22.42 9.55
N PRO A 352 8.06 -22.92 10.45
CA PRO A 352 9.50 -22.95 10.23
C PRO A 352 9.88 -23.73 8.97
N ARG A 353 10.94 -23.32 8.29
CA ARG A 353 11.37 -23.92 7.01
C ARG A 353 11.65 -25.43 7.10
N GLU A 354 12.17 -25.89 8.25
CA GLU A 354 12.52 -27.28 8.51
C GLU A 354 11.30 -28.21 8.55
N MET A 355 10.11 -27.67 8.89
CA MET A 355 8.87 -28.44 9.03
C MET A 355 7.93 -28.27 7.82
N MET A 356 8.32 -27.50 6.81
CA MET A 356 7.43 -27.10 5.71
C MET A 356 6.97 -28.27 4.87
N LEU A 357 7.81 -29.29 4.69
CA LEU A 357 7.46 -30.48 3.91
C LEU A 357 6.41 -31.33 4.63
N ASP A 358 6.59 -31.58 5.91
CA ASP A 358 5.71 -32.42 6.72
C ASP A 358 4.36 -31.73 6.96
N MET A 359 4.38 -30.47 7.36
CA MET A 359 3.16 -29.67 7.56
C MET A 359 2.40 -29.38 6.25
N GLY A 360 3.10 -29.36 5.12
CA GLY A 360 2.48 -29.25 3.79
C GLY A 360 1.53 -30.41 3.49
N ILE A 361 1.82 -31.60 3.99
CA ILE A 361 0.92 -32.77 3.87
C ILE A 361 -0.39 -32.52 4.62
N VAL A 362 -0.32 -31.97 5.84
CA VAL A 362 -1.52 -31.63 6.65
C VAL A 362 -2.36 -30.57 5.94
N TYR A 363 -1.70 -29.55 5.35
CA TYR A 363 -2.37 -28.52 4.57
C TYR A 363 -3.17 -29.10 3.40
N PHE A 364 -2.55 -29.95 2.57
CA PHE A 364 -3.22 -30.55 1.42
C PHE A 364 -4.28 -31.57 1.82
N LEU A 365 -4.11 -32.30 2.92
CA LEU A 365 -5.15 -33.18 3.45
C LEU A 365 -6.35 -32.40 3.95
N CYS A 366 -6.13 -31.25 4.61
CA CYS A 366 -7.22 -30.36 5.01
C CYS A 366 -8.02 -29.90 3.78
N PHE A 367 -7.33 -29.51 2.70
CA PHE A 367 -7.97 -29.21 1.41
C PHE A 367 -8.76 -30.39 0.86
N GLY A 368 -8.17 -31.58 0.90
CA GLY A 368 -8.80 -32.82 0.42
C GLY A 368 -10.08 -33.15 1.17
N ILE A 369 -10.04 -33.14 2.51
CA ILE A 369 -11.20 -33.47 3.36
C ILE A 369 -12.28 -32.42 3.23
N ALA A 370 -11.93 -31.12 3.35
CA ALA A 370 -12.89 -30.02 3.30
C ALA A 370 -13.61 -29.93 1.96
N GLY A 371 -12.84 -30.00 0.87
CA GLY A 371 -13.41 -29.92 -0.48
C GLY A 371 -14.24 -31.14 -0.85
N THR A 372 -13.78 -32.37 -0.51
CA THR A 372 -14.52 -33.60 -0.78
C THR A 372 -15.83 -33.67 0.00
N ALA A 373 -15.75 -33.53 1.32
CA ALA A 373 -16.94 -33.58 2.18
C ALA A 373 -17.91 -32.43 1.86
N GLY A 374 -17.38 -31.22 1.73
CA GLY A 374 -18.18 -30.01 1.44
C GLY A 374 -18.96 -30.17 0.12
N SER A 375 -18.27 -30.49 -0.96
CA SER A 375 -18.91 -30.55 -2.29
C SER A 375 -19.94 -31.69 -2.38
N PHE A 376 -19.64 -32.85 -1.82
CA PHE A 376 -20.57 -33.96 -1.82
C PHE A 376 -21.81 -33.71 -0.96
N LEU A 377 -21.62 -33.29 0.28
CA LEU A 377 -22.73 -32.97 1.19
C LEU A 377 -23.58 -31.80 0.68
N ALA A 378 -22.99 -30.82 0.04
CA ALA A 378 -23.69 -29.70 -0.58
C ALA A 378 -24.63 -30.19 -1.72
N GLY A 379 -24.17 -31.11 -2.55
CA GLY A 379 -24.98 -31.68 -3.61
C GLY A 379 -26.17 -32.48 -3.07
N VAL A 380 -25.92 -33.31 -2.05
CA VAL A 380 -26.99 -34.09 -1.37
C VAL A 380 -27.98 -33.12 -0.70
N PHE A 381 -27.51 -32.11 -0.04
CA PHE A 381 -28.37 -31.11 0.64
C PHE A 381 -29.27 -30.38 -0.37
N LEU A 382 -28.75 -29.99 -1.52
CA LEU A 382 -29.53 -29.31 -2.55
C LEU A 382 -30.58 -30.22 -3.17
N ASP A 383 -30.24 -31.51 -3.44
CA ASP A 383 -31.23 -32.49 -3.92
C ASP A 383 -32.32 -32.75 -2.87
N LEU A 384 -31.98 -32.80 -1.58
CA LEU A 384 -32.98 -32.92 -0.51
C LEU A 384 -33.97 -31.74 -0.50
N LEU A 385 -33.50 -30.49 -0.73
CA LEU A 385 -34.39 -29.34 -0.84
C LEU A 385 -35.39 -29.50 -2.00
N PHE A 386 -34.95 -30.05 -3.15
CA PHE A 386 -35.83 -30.35 -4.27
C PHE A 386 -36.85 -31.46 -3.93
N VAL A 387 -36.44 -32.49 -3.21
CA VAL A 387 -37.33 -33.56 -2.74
C VAL A 387 -38.39 -33.01 -1.77
N PHE A 388 -38.03 -32.03 -0.93
CA PHE A 388 -38.98 -31.33 -0.04
C PHE A 388 -39.92 -30.36 -0.77
N GLY A 389 -39.82 -30.24 -2.11
CA GLY A 389 -40.73 -29.45 -2.93
C GLY A 389 -40.37 -27.99 -3.07
N PHE A 390 -39.15 -27.58 -2.65
CA PHE A 390 -38.69 -26.22 -2.91
C PHE A 390 -38.43 -26.04 -4.41
N SER A 391 -38.87 -24.87 -4.97
CA SER A 391 -38.47 -24.50 -6.33
C SER A 391 -36.96 -24.25 -6.39
N ALA A 392 -36.35 -24.37 -7.56
CA ALA A 392 -34.93 -24.13 -7.77
C ALA A 392 -34.49 -22.76 -7.16
N PHE A 393 -35.31 -21.74 -7.35
CA PHE A 393 -35.07 -20.41 -6.85
C PHE A 393 -34.94 -20.36 -5.30
N TRP A 394 -35.89 -20.95 -4.59
CA TRP A 394 -35.86 -21.00 -3.13
C TRP A 394 -34.81 -21.95 -2.57
N ALA A 395 -34.59 -23.08 -3.22
CA ALA A 395 -33.56 -24.04 -2.83
C ALA A 395 -32.17 -23.38 -2.84
N PHE A 396 -31.83 -22.65 -3.90
CA PHE A 396 -30.55 -21.94 -3.97
C PHE A 396 -30.44 -20.77 -2.98
N ARG A 397 -31.52 -20.06 -2.67
CA ARG A 397 -31.52 -19.04 -1.60
C ARG A 397 -31.15 -19.63 -0.25
N ILE A 398 -31.82 -20.72 0.15
CA ILE A 398 -31.53 -21.40 1.42
C ILE A 398 -30.08 -21.93 1.41
N PHE A 399 -29.66 -22.52 0.31
CA PHE A 399 -28.31 -23.04 0.14
C PHE A 399 -27.23 -21.96 0.33
N TYR A 400 -27.34 -20.84 -0.37
CA TYR A 400 -26.38 -19.75 -0.25
C TYR A 400 -26.49 -18.99 1.07
N LEU A 401 -27.65 -18.93 1.72
CA LEU A 401 -27.80 -18.37 3.05
C LEU A 401 -26.93 -19.13 4.07
N ILE A 402 -26.91 -20.46 4.00
CA ILE A 402 -26.05 -21.29 4.85
C ILE A 402 -24.56 -21.00 4.58
N LEU A 403 -24.17 -20.90 3.30
CA LEU A 403 -22.80 -20.57 2.94
C LEU A 403 -22.38 -19.17 3.43
N ILE A 404 -23.27 -18.18 3.37
CA ILE A 404 -23.04 -16.84 3.90
C ILE A 404 -22.87 -16.88 5.42
N ALA A 405 -23.70 -17.66 6.14
CA ALA A 405 -23.58 -17.83 7.59
C ALA A 405 -22.23 -18.48 7.97
N LEU A 406 -21.82 -19.54 7.25
CA LEU A 406 -20.49 -20.12 7.43
C LEU A 406 -19.35 -19.12 7.07
N GLY A 407 -19.53 -18.33 6.04
CA GLY A 407 -18.60 -17.26 5.66
C GLY A 407 -18.48 -16.18 6.74
N ALA A 408 -19.57 -15.80 7.37
CA ALA A 408 -19.57 -14.86 8.50
C ALA A 408 -18.80 -15.46 9.71
N LEU A 409 -18.97 -16.75 9.98
CA LEU A 409 -18.20 -17.46 11.00
C LEU A 409 -16.68 -17.43 10.68
N ILE A 410 -16.29 -17.63 9.41
CA ILE A 410 -14.89 -17.54 8.98
C ILE A 410 -14.35 -16.14 9.28
N LEU A 411 -15.08 -15.06 8.95
CA LEU A 411 -14.67 -13.69 9.20
C LEU A 411 -14.45 -13.39 10.70
N ILE A 412 -15.28 -13.97 11.57
CA ILE A 412 -15.11 -13.86 13.03
C ILE A 412 -13.83 -14.58 13.48
N LEU A 413 -13.59 -15.78 12.97
CA LEU A 413 -12.39 -16.56 13.33
C LEU A 413 -11.10 -15.92 12.81
N LEU A 414 -11.12 -15.32 11.61
CA LEU A 414 -9.98 -14.63 11.03
C LEU A 414 -9.48 -13.46 11.88
N ARG A 415 -10.36 -12.76 12.60
CA ARG A 415 -9.97 -11.66 13.50
C ARG A 415 -9.01 -12.14 14.60
N LYS A 416 -9.18 -13.38 15.07
CA LYS A 416 -8.38 -13.98 16.15
C LYS A 416 -7.03 -14.56 15.68
N MET A 417 -6.76 -14.63 14.38
CA MET A 417 -5.49 -15.13 13.84
C MET A 417 -4.30 -14.25 14.24
N VAL A 418 -3.12 -14.86 14.37
CA VAL A 418 -1.85 -14.15 14.63
C VAL A 418 -1.51 -13.21 13.45
N PRO A 419 -1.07 -11.97 13.67
CA PRO A 419 -0.86 -11.00 12.58
C PRO A 419 0.36 -11.25 11.68
N LEU A 420 1.33 -12.08 12.04
CA LEU A 420 2.55 -12.40 11.24
C LEU A 420 3.14 -11.15 10.55
N ASP A 421 3.58 -10.16 11.34
CA ASP A 421 4.16 -8.88 10.88
C ASP A 421 3.25 -8.07 9.91
N ALA A 422 1.95 -8.38 9.88
CA ALA A 422 0.99 -7.67 9.06
C ALA A 422 0.57 -6.34 9.71
N MET A 423 0.29 -5.34 8.85
CA MET A 423 -0.30 -4.07 9.29
C MET A 423 -1.64 -4.28 9.99
N PRO A 424 -2.05 -3.38 10.92
CA PRO A 424 -3.41 -3.36 11.45
C PRO A 424 -4.43 -3.23 10.30
N PHE A 425 -5.58 -3.93 10.43
CA PHE A 425 -6.59 -3.99 9.36
C PHE A 425 -7.06 -2.60 8.88
N LYS A 426 -7.19 -1.63 9.80
CA LYS A 426 -7.57 -0.25 9.46
C LYS A 426 -6.52 0.43 8.57
N GLY A 427 -5.24 0.29 8.90
CA GLY A 427 -4.15 0.82 8.07
C GLY A 427 -4.07 0.16 6.70
N ALA A 428 -4.35 -1.15 6.63
CA ALA A 428 -4.42 -1.87 5.36
C ALA A 428 -5.54 -1.34 4.44
N LEU A 429 -6.73 -1.04 4.99
CA LEU A 429 -7.81 -0.42 4.25
C LEU A 429 -7.45 0.99 3.75
N GLU A 430 -6.83 1.81 4.59
CA GLU A 430 -6.39 3.16 4.20
C GLU A 430 -5.45 3.09 2.99
N VAL A 431 -4.50 2.15 2.98
CA VAL A 431 -3.58 1.93 1.85
C VAL A 431 -4.31 1.50 0.59
N LEU A 432 -5.25 0.55 0.69
CA LEU A 432 -5.99 0.02 -0.46
C LEU A 432 -6.87 1.05 -1.16
N PHE A 433 -7.42 2.01 -0.41
CA PHE A 433 -8.26 3.08 -0.94
C PHE A 433 -7.48 4.39 -1.20
N SER A 434 -6.16 4.40 -0.99
CA SER A 434 -5.28 5.54 -1.25
C SER A 434 -4.60 5.40 -2.62
N PHE A 435 -5.05 6.15 -3.61
CA PHE A 435 -4.37 6.20 -4.92
C PHE A 435 -2.90 6.62 -4.79
N ARG A 436 -2.59 7.48 -3.82
CA ARG A 436 -1.22 7.93 -3.55
C ARG A 436 -0.33 6.78 -3.09
N ASP A 437 -0.81 5.97 -2.12
CA ASP A 437 -0.03 4.85 -1.59
C ASP A 437 0.12 3.74 -2.63
N LEU A 438 -0.92 3.45 -3.42
CA LEU A 438 -0.85 2.52 -4.55
C LEU A 438 0.15 2.99 -5.62
N ARG A 439 0.18 4.29 -5.93
CA ARG A 439 1.17 4.87 -6.86
C ARG A 439 2.59 4.76 -6.29
N ALA A 440 2.78 5.07 -5.00
CA ALA A 440 4.08 4.92 -4.33
C ALA A 440 4.58 3.47 -4.36
N ILE A 441 3.71 2.48 -4.13
CA ILE A 441 4.02 1.05 -4.26
C ILE A 441 4.47 0.72 -5.68
N SER A 442 3.75 1.21 -6.70
CA SER A 442 4.09 0.99 -8.11
C SER A 442 5.45 1.60 -8.47
N LEU A 443 5.73 2.83 -8.01
CA LEU A 443 7.03 3.48 -8.22
C LEU A 443 8.15 2.71 -7.52
N MET A 444 7.92 2.21 -6.30
CA MET A 444 8.88 1.37 -5.58
C MET A 444 9.15 0.03 -6.28
N ASP A 445 8.14 -0.60 -6.88
CA ASP A 445 8.34 -1.83 -7.67
C ASP A 445 9.20 -1.55 -8.92
N LYS A 446 8.97 -0.44 -9.63
CA LYS A 446 9.81 0.01 -10.73
C LYS A 446 11.24 0.29 -10.28
N LEU A 447 11.40 1.04 -9.18
CA LEU A 447 12.69 1.38 -8.58
C LEU A 447 13.51 0.12 -8.21
N ASN A 448 12.87 -0.95 -7.78
CA ASN A 448 13.53 -2.21 -7.45
C ASN A 448 13.94 -3.04 -8.68
N ARG A 449 13.42 -2.71 -9.86
CA ARG A 449 13.72 -3.43 -11.12
C ARG A 449 14.65 -2.68 -12.04
N THR A 450 14.81 -1.37 -11.86
CA THR A 450 15.71 -0.59 -12.70
C THR A 450 17.17 -0.81 -12.29
N TRP A 451 18.03 -0.81 -13.30
CA TRP A 451 19.50 -0.87 -13.17
C TRP A 451 20.12 0.41 -13.72
N ASP A 452 19.32 1.30 -14.29
CA ASP A 452 19.78 2.59 -14.80
C ASP A 452 19.69 3.64 -13.68
N SER A 453 20.83 4.24 -13.38
CA SER A 453 20.94 5.25 -12.33
C SER A 453 20.19 6.54 -12.62
N HIS A 454 20.01 6.90 -13.88
CA HIS A 454 19.22 8.09 -14.23
C HIS A 454 17.73 7.82 -14.04
N GLU A 455 17.26 6.64 -14.46
CA GLU A 455 15.88 6.22 -14.20
C GLU A 455 15.61 6.10 -12.69
N GLU A 456 16.61 5.64 -11.91
CA GLU A 456 16.52 5.55 -10.44
C GLU A 456 16.33 6.94 -9.81
N GLU A 457 17.06 7.97 -10.24
CA GLU A 457 16.93 9.36 -9.78
C GLU A 457 15.52 9.92 -10.12
N VAL A 458 15.04 9.69 -11.35
CA VAL A 458 13.69 10.12 -11.79
C VAL A 458 12.59 9.46 -10.97
N LEU A 459 12.73 8.17 -10.64
CA LEU A 459 11.76 7.45 -9.82
C LEU A 459 11.77 7.93 -8.35
N LEU A 460 12.94 8.29 -7.81
CA LEU A 460 13.05 8.87 -6.47
C LEU A 460 12.42 10.25 -6.39
N ASP A 461 12.61 11.10 -7.39
CA ASP A 461 11.93 12.40 -7.49
C ASP A 461 10.40 12.23 -7.59
N ALA A 462 9.93 11.25 -8.38
CA ALA A 462 8.50 10.92 -8.44
C ALA A 462 7.95 10.43 -7.07
N LEU A 463 8.76 9.72 -6.27
CA LEU A 463 8.41 9.31 -4.90
C LEU A 463 8.39 10.48 -3.93
N HIS A 464 9.23 11.50 -4.11
CA HIS A 464 9.14 12.76 -3.37
C HIS A 464 7.77 13.43 -3.59
N GLY A 465 7.27 13.45 -4.83
CA GLY A 465 5.93 13.98 -5.16
C GLY A 465 4.76 13.10 -4.67
N THR A 466 5.02 11.85 -4.25
CA THR A 466 4.01 10.90 -3.77
C THR A 466 4.42 10.28 -2.43
N PRO A 467 4.52 11.07 -1.35
CA PRO A 467 5.04 10.61 -0.06
C PRO A 467 4.12 9.53 0.56
N SER A 468 4.70 8.37 0.83
CA SER A 468 4.02 7.24 1.48
C SER A 468 4.93 6.59 2.52
N LYS A 469 4.37 6.26 3.70
CA LYS A 469 5.09 5.50 4.73
C LYS A 469 5.58 4.14 4.26
N LEU A 470 4.94 3.58 3.24
CA LEU A 470 5.29 2.28 2.67
C LEU A 470 6.60 2.31 1.87
N SER A 471 7.06 3.48 1.41
CA SER A 471 8.32 3.64 0.70
C SER A 471 9.55 3.77 1.62
N ILE A 472 9.38 4.01 2.92
CA ILE A 472 10.47 4.28 3.88
C ILE A 472 11.60 3.25 3.75
N LYS A 473 11.30 1.96 3.88
CA LYS A 473 12.31 0.89 3.84
C LYS A 473 13.13 0.89 2.54
N GLY A 474 12.47 1.13 1.42
CA GLY A 474 13.12 1.20 0.12
C GLY A 474 13.94 2.48 -0.05
N LEU A 475 13.46 3.61 0.44
CA LEU A 475 14.16 4.90 0.42
C LEU A 475 15.42 4.84 1.30
N LEU A 476 15.33 4.27 2.51
CA LEU A 476 16.49 4.08 3.39
C LEU A 476 17.58 3.17 2.78
N ALA A 477 17.16 2.16 2.01
CA ALA A 477 18.12 1.33 1.27
C ALA A 477 18.88 2.16 0.20
N ARG A 478 18.20 3.11 -0.49
CA ARG A 478 18.81 4.01 -1.49
C ARG A 478 19.60 5.15 -0.85
N ALA A 479 19.24 5.58 0.37
CA ALA A 479 20.06 6.52 1.14
C ALA A 479 21.47 5.98 1.48
N LYS A 480 21.68 4.66 1.35
CA LYS A 480 23.00 4.00 1.48
C LYS A 480 23.68 3.73 0.13
N SER A 481 23.15 4.22 -0.98
CA SER A 481 23.73 4.05 -2.32
C SER A 481 25.16 4.61 -2.38
N PRO A 482 26.09 3.99 -3.10
CA PRO A 482 27.43 4.58 -3.34
C PRO A 482 27.36 5.88 -4.17
N ARG A 483 26.26 6.12 -4.90
CA ARG A 483 26.09 7.28 -5.76
C ARG A 483 25.44 8.43 -4.99
N LEU A 484 26.11 9.60 -4.95
CA LEU A 484 25.67 10.77 -4.16
C LEU A 484 24.30 11.29 -4.63
N GLY A 485 24.04 11.36 -5.95
CA GLY A 485 22.75 11.81 -6.49
C GLY A 485 21.59 10.96 -5.97
N ILE A 486 21.71 9.63 -6.04
CA ILE A 486 20.69 8.69 -5.54
C ILE A 486 20.47 8.85 -4.04
N ARG A 487 21.54 9.02 -3.23
CA ARG A 487 21.42 9.27 -1.79
C ARG A 487 20.65 10.55 -1.51
N THR A 488 20.99 11.63 -2.22
CA THR A 488 20.34 12.93 -2.06
C THR A 488 18.86 12.87 -2.39
N GLU A 489 18.48 12.29 -3.52
CA GLU A 489 17.07 12.16 -3.90
C GLU A 489 16.30 11.22 -2.97
N ALA A 490 16.92 10.14 -2.49
CA ALA A 490 16.30 9.26 -1.50
C ALA A 490 16.01 9.99 -0.18
N LEU A 491 16.96 10.79 0.32
CA LEU A 491 16.77 11.58 1.54
C LEU A 491 15.72 12.68 1.35
N ARG A 492 15.67 13.34 0.18
CA ARG A 492 14.60 14.31 -0.14
C ARG A 492 13.23 13.66 -0.12
N ALA A 493 13.12 12.42 -0.66
CA ALA A 493 11.88 11.68 -0.61
C ALA A 493 11.51 11.24 0.82
N VAL A 494 12.49 11.04 1.71
CA VAL A 494 12.25 10.80 3.14
C VAL A 494 11.76 12.08 3.83
N ASP A 495 12.31 13.24 3.51
CA ASP A 495 11.89 14.55 4.06
C ASP A 495 10.41 14.87 3.76
N ALA A 496 9.92 14.48 2.58
CA ALA A 496 8.53 14.66 2.17
C ALA A 496 7.51 13.83 2.96
N LEU A 497 7.94 12.85 3.76
CA LEU A 497 7.05 11.98 4.53
C LEU A 497 6.44 12.77 5.70
N LYS A 498 5.17 12.50 6.01
CA LYS A 498 4.48 13.16 7.14
C LYS A 498 5.04 12.79 8.52
N SER A 499 5.61 11.60 8.66
CA SER A 499 6.21 11.14 9.92
C SER A 499 7.24 10.05 9.61
N LEU A 500 8.29 10.04 10.38
CA LEU A 500 9.34 9.03 10.35
C LEU A 500 9.01 7.89 11.34
N ASN A 501 9.63 6.73 11.11
CA ASN A 501 9.65 5.63 12.06
C ASN A 501 11.04 5.52 12.70
N GLU A 502 11.17 4.73 13.78
CA GLU A 502 12.44 4.57 14.49
C GLU A 502 13.61 4.11 13.61
N ASP A 503 13.34 3.32 12.56
CA ASP A 503 14.39 2.86 11.64
C ASP A 503 14.90 4.02 10.77
N ALA A 504 14.01 4.93 10.34
CA ALA A 504 14.38 6.13 9.61
C ALA A 504 15.16 7.11 10.51
N GLU A 505 14.71 7.31 11.73
CA GLU A 505 15.40 8.17 12.70
C GLU A 505 16.82 7.67 12.97
N ARG A 506 16.99 6.37 13.22
CA ARG A 506 18.32 5.75 13.40
C ARG A 506 19.19 5.88 12.15
N ALA A 507 18.62 5.63 10.97
CA ALA A 507 19.36 5.73 9.72
C ALA A 507 19.84 7.16 9.42
N LEU A 508 19.03 8.19 9.74
CA LEU A 508 19.40 9.59 9.60
C LEU A 508 20.47 9.99 10.61
N MET A 509 20.39 9.52 11.86
CA MET A 509 21.44 9.74 12.85
C MET A 509 22.76 9.06 12.46
N ASP A 510 22.70 7.84 11.92
CA ASP A 510 23.86 7.16 11.37
C ASP A 510 24.49 7.93 10.19
N ASP A 511 23.66 8.54 9.33
CA ASP A 511 24.13 9.35 8.20
C ASP A 511 24.83 10.63 8.67
N LEU A 512 24.31 11.27 9.73
CA LEU A 512 24.99 12.42 10.35
C LEU A 512 26.42 12.11 10.79
N ILE A 513 26.65 10.93 11.35
CA ILE A 513 27.94 10.51 11.87
C ILE A 513 28.89 10.07 10.75
N ASN A 514 28.39 9.28 9.80
CA ASN A 514 29.21 8.59 8.82
C ASN A 514 29.43 9.36 7.52
N ASN A 515 28.60 10.39 7.23
CA ASN A 515 28.62 11.13 5.96
C ASN A 515 28.74 12.65 6.10
N PRO A 516 29.66 13.19 6.96
CA PRO A 516 29.69 14.60 7.33
C PRO A 516 29.92 15.55 6.17
N TYR A 517 30.60 15.11 5.09
CA TYR A 517 30.93 15.94 3.92
C TYR A 517 30.02 15.71 2.72
N THR A 518 28.96 14.91 2.85
CA THR A 518 28.10 14.55 1.71
C THR A 518 26.62 14.81 2.00
N THR A 519 25.96 13.97 2.79
CA THR A 519 24.50 13.98 3.01
C THR A 519 24.08 14.37 4.41
N ALA A 520 25.00 14.42 5.37
CA ALA A 520 24.69 14.73 6.76
C ALA A 520 23.90 16.05 6.95
N TYR A 521 24.20 17.08 6.15
CA TYR A 521 23.46 18.35 6.22
C TYR A 521 21.96 18.16 5.86
N ILE A 522 21.64 17.24 4.92
CA ILE A 522 20.25 16.92 4.58
C ILE A 522 19.59 16.19 5.75
N SER A 523 20.30 15.21 6.34
CA SER A 523 19.81 14.46 7.49
C SER A 523 19.59 15.35 8.71
N ALA A 524 20.47 16.34 8.96
CA ALA A 524 20.28 17.35 10.01
C ALA A 524 18.97 18.12 9.82
N ARG A 525 18.73 18.61 8.58
CA ARG A 525 17.50 19.33 8.24
C ARG A 525 16.26 18.47 8.45
N ILE A 526 16.27 17.21 8.01
CA ILE A 526 15.13 16.27 8.15
C ILE A 526 14.83 16.03 9.63
N LEU A 527 15.85 15.76 10.44
CA LEU A 527 15.68 15.50 11.88
C LEU A 527 15.09 16.72 12.60
N GLY A 528 15.54 17.92 12.23
CA GLY A 528 14.98 19.18 12.75
C GLY A 528 13.54 19.42 12.31
N SER A 529 13.21 19.24 11.02
CA SER A 529 11.87 19.49 10.47
C SER A 529 10.83 18.50 10.97
N HIS A 530 11.23 17.27 11.27
CA HIS A 530 10.36 16.23 11.82
C HIS A 530 10.28 16.19 13.36
N GLY A 531 10.99 17.08 14.05
CA GLY A 531 10.91 17.20 15.51
C GLY A 531 11.58 16.06 16.27
N ILE A 532 12.68 15.50 15.77
CA ILE A 532 13.35 14.34 16.37
C ILE A 532 14.32 14.81 17.47
N PHE A 533 13.81 14.96 18.68
CA PHE A 533 14.57 15.43 19.84
C PHE A 533 15.77 14.57 20.21
N ALA A 534 15.76 13.29 19.91
CA ALA A 534 16.88 12.37 20.16
C ALA A 534 18.19 12.81 19.44
N ALA A 535 18.09 13.59 18.36
CA ALA A 535 19.23 14.08 17.61
C ALA A 535 19.90 15.32 18.26
N THR A 536 19.27 15.99 19.23
CA THR A 536 19.76 17.25 19.84
C THR A 536 21.23 17.18 20.30
N PRO A 537 21.71 16.18 21.03
CA PRO A 537 23.11 16.15 21.48
C PRO A 537 24.09 16.13 20.31
N LEU A 538 23.81 15.33 19.28
CA LEU A 538 24.63 15.21 18.08
C LEU A 538 24.61 16.50 17.23
N LEU A 539 23.44 17.11 17.08
CA LEU A 539 23.30 18.39 16.37
C LEU A 539 24.07 19.54 17.05
N ARG A 540 24.14 19.56 18.40
CA ARG A 540 24.97 20.55 19.13
C ARG A 540 26.46 20.39 18.84
N GLU A 541 26.95 19.17 18.70
CA GLU A 541 28.33 18.88 18.31
C GLU A 541 28.60 19.34 16.88
N LEU A 542 27.68 19.00 15.96
CA LEU A 542 27.80 19.29 14.53
C LEU A 542 27.64 20.79 14.20
N ALA A 543 27.01 21.58 15.06
CA ALA A 543 26.94 23.04 14.94
C ALA A 543 28.32 23.70 14.98
N ALA A 544 29.35 23.05 15.51
CA ALA A 544 30.75 23.45 15.49
C ALA A 544 31.57 22.85 14.33
N SER A 545 30.92 22.17 13.39
CA SER A 545 31.61 21.53 12.24
C SER A 545 32.36 22.53 11.39
N LYS A 546 33.46 22.07 10.77
CA LYS A 546 34.17 22.85 9.76
C LYS A 546 33.43 22.98 8.45
N ASP A 547 32.54 22.04 8.16
CA ASP A 547 31.61 22.13 7.04
C ASP A 547 30.47 23.09 7.38
N TYR A 548 30.47 24.25 6.71
CA TYR A 548 29.51 25.30 6.99
C TYR A 548 28.04 24.92 6.67
N MET A 549 27.83 24.01 5.71
CA MET A 549 26.48 23.53 5.37
C MET A 549 25.94 22.65 6.49
N LEU A 550 26.76 21.72 6.96
CA LEU A 550 26.39 20.85 8.06
C LEU A 550 26.19 21.64 9.36
N ALA A 551 27.12 22.58 9.66
CA ALA A 551 27.00 23.44 10.83
C ALA A 551 25.73 24.31 10.76
N GLY A 552 25.43 24.89 9.62
CA GLY A 552 24.24 25.74 9.43
C GLY A 552 22.93 24.96 9.57
N GLU A 553 22.82 23.80 8.91
CA GLU A 553 21.61 22.96 9.02
C GLU A 553 21.45 22.38 10.44
N ALA A 554 22.54 22.08 11.15
CA ALA A 554 22.47 21.67 12.55
C ALA A 554 21.95 22.79 13.45
N ILE A 555 22.39 24.05 13.22
CA ILE A 555 21.92 25.22 13.93
C ILE A 555 20.42 25.47 13.67
N ILE A 556 19.97 25.41 12.43
CA ILE A 556 18.55 25.53 12.08
C ILE A 556 17.72 24.40 12.68
N ALA A 557 18.23 23.16 12.65
CA ALA A 557 17.57 22.02 13.25
C ALA A 557 17.38 22.17 14.76
N LEU A 558 18.42 22.64 15.48
CA LEU A 558 18.34 22.95 16.91
C LEU A 558 17.28 24.03 17.21
N ALA A 559 17.19 25.04 16.36
CA ALA A 559 16.15 26.07 16.50
C ALA A 559 14.74 25.49 16.31
N ARG A 560 14.53 24.66 15.28
CA ARG A 560 13.25 23.99 15.03
C ARG A 560 12.86 23.02 16.15
N LEU A 561 13.84 22.40 16.79
CA LEU A 561 13.64 21.55 17.97
C LEU A 561 13.39 22.34 19.26
N GLY A 562 13.49 23.68 19.23
CA GLY A 562 13.27 24.53 20.40
C GLY A 562 14.35 24.40 21.47
N ASP A 563 15.59 24.11 21.11
CA ASP A 563 16.71 24.01 22.05
C ASP A 563 17.20 25.37 22.49
N HIS A 564 16.41 26.05 23.32
CA HIS A 564 16.71 27.42 23.81
C HIS A 564 18.03 27.53 24.55
N ALA A 565 18.52 26.44 25.13
CA ALA A 565 19.81 26.44 25.83
C ALA A 565 21.00 26.68 24.89
N PHE A 566 20.86 26.34 23.61
CA PHE A 566 21.92 26.52 22.62
C PHE A 566 21.89 27.89 21.93
N ARG A 567 20.84 28.69 22.07
CA ARG A 567 20.62 29.98 21.42
C ARG A 567 21.82 30.92 21.60
N THR A 568 22.29 31.11 22.83
CA THR A 568 23.43 32.01 23.11
C THR A 568 24.75 31.54 22.50
N GLN A 569 24.90 30.28 22.22
CA GLN A 569 26.06 29.75 21.48
C GLN A 569 25.96 30.08 19.99
N ILE A 570 24.76 30.00 19.41
CA ILE A 570 24.52 30.42 18.02
C ILE A 570 24.88 31.88 17.83
N GLU A 571 24.48 32.78 18.72
CA GLU A 571 24.84 34.21 18.71
C GLU A 571 26.36 34.39 18.66
N LYS A 572 27.11 33.60 19.48
CA LYS A 572 28.58 33.63 19.44
C LYS A 572 29.20 33.10 18.15
N ILE A 573 28.58 32.04 17.57
CA ILE A 573 29.05 31.45 16.29
C ILE A 573 28.85 32.49 15.16
N ILE A 574 27.68 33.11 15.07
CA ILE A 574 27.37 34.10 14.04
C ILE A 574 28.33 35.29 14.08
N ASN A 575 28.64 35.80 15.29
CA ASN A 575 29.53 36.94 15.47
C ASN A 575 31.00 36.63 15.17
N LYS A 576 31.43 35.38 15.25
CA LYS A 576 32.81 34.94 15.00
C LYS A 576 33.06 34.47 13.57
N THR A 577 32.04 33.96 12.91
CA THR A 577 32.21 33.37 11.58
C THR A 577 32.41 34.45 10.51
N LYS A 578 33.33 34.16 9.57
CA LYS A 578 33.52 34.96 8.34
C LYS A 578 32.76 34.40 7.15
N ASN A 579 32.11 33.24 7.31
CA ASN A 579 31.37 32.59 6.23
C ASN A 579 29.95 33.22 6.14
N PRO A 580 29.62 33.96 5.06
CA PRO A 580 28.34 34.64 4.95
C PRO A 580 27.15 33.69 4.95
N ARG A 581 27.32 32.47 4.43
CA ARG A 581 26.22 31.48 4.40
C ARG A 581 25.89 30.95 5.79
N LEU A 582 26.91 30.69 6.61
CA LEU A 582 26.70 30.29 8.00
C LEU A 582 26.07 31.43 8.82
N GLN A 583 26.44 32.70 8.52
CA GLN A 583 25.78 33.85 9.14
C GLN A 583 24.29 33.91 8.81
N ILE A 584 23.91 33.74 7.52
CA ILE A 584 22.52 33.75 7.10
C ILE A 584 21.75 32.62 7.82
N MET A 585 22.28 31.39 7.81
CA MET A 585 21.62 30.26 8.46
C MET A 585 21.48 30.41 9.97
N GLY A 586 22.46 31.03 10.61
CA GLY A 586 22.39 31.39 12.03
C GLY A 586 21.36 32.48 12.33
N VAL A 587 21.26 33.49 11.48
CA VAL A 587 20.25 34.56 11.57
C VAL A 587 18.84 33.98 11.40
N GLU A 588 18.64 33.10 10.39
CA GLU A 588 17.40 32.34 10.21
C GLU A 588 17.04 31.58 11.49
N ALA A 589 17.99 30.87 12.08
CA ALA A 589 17.78 30.11 13.31
C ALA A 589 17.35 31.01 14.49
N LEU A 590 17.94 32.21 14.66
CA LEU A 590 17.50 33.15 15.68
C LEU A 590 16.06 33.64 15.44
N GLY A 591 15.67 33.83 14.19
CA GLY A 591 14.28 34.12 13.81
C GLY A 591 13.32 32.99 14.17
N ILE A 592 13.72 31.71 13.97
CA ILE A 592 12.94 30.53 14.34
C ILE A 592 12.79 30.39 15.87
N TYR A 593 13.83 30.70 16.64
CA TYR A 593 13.73 30.72 18.11
C TYR A 593 12.72 31.76 18.65
N GLY A 594 12.49 32.85 17.92
CA GLY A 594 11.53 33.87 18.30
C GLY A 594 11.82 34.58 19.62
N SER A 595 13.07 34.54 20.11
CA SER A 595 13.42 35.14 21.39
C SER A 595 13.68 36.66 21.24
N PRO A 596 12.96 37.53 22.02
CA PRO A 596 13.20 38.96 22.03
C PRO A 596 14.63 39.36 22.37
N ASP A 597 15.35 38.57 23.19
CA ASP A 597 16.73 38.84 23.55
C ASP A 597 17.69 38.87 22.35
N SER A 598 17.37 38.14 21.29
CA SER A 598 18.22 38.13 20.09
C SER A 598 18.07 39.34 19.18
N LEU A 599 17.09 40.23 19.43
CA LEU A 599 16.89 41.45 18.63
C LEU A 599 18.10 42.39 18.67
N SER A 600 18.76 42.55 19.83
CA SER A 600 19.96 43.36 19.98
C SER A 600 21.11 42.83 19.12
N VAL A 601 21.32 41.51 19.15
CA VAL A 601 22.38 40.85 18.35
C VAL A 601 22.09 40.98 16.85
N LEU A 602 20.83 40.87 16.44
CA LEU A 602 20.43 41.03 15.04
C LEU A 602 20.63 42.50 14.57
N LEU A 603 20.33 43.48 15.42
CA LEU A 603 20.63 44.89 15.14
C LEU A 603 22.13 45.16 15.02
N ASP A 604 22.96 44.55 15.87
CA ASP A 604 24.43 44.71 15.80
C ASP A 604 24.99 44.14 14.49
N ILE A 605 24.45 43.00 14.03
CA ILE A 605 24.79 42.41 12.70
C ILE A 605 24.36 43.38 11.58
N PHE A 606 23.19 43.98 11.73
CA PHE A 606 22.67 44.94 10.76
C PHE A 606 23.51 46.25 10.70
N ARG A 607 24.08 46.67 11.83
CA ARG A 607 25.02 47.81 11.97
C ARG A 607 26.39 47.55 11.40
N GLY A 608 26.79 46.30 11.25
CA GLY A 608 28.17 45.94 10.85
C GLY A 608 28.65 46.66 9.61
N ASN A 609 30.00 46.68 9.40
CA ASN A 609 30.61 47.38 8.27
C ASN A 609 30.09 46.87 6.93
N ASP A 610 29.02 47.49 6.41
CA ASP A 610 28.35 47.27 5.13
C ASP A 610 28.00 45.80 4.87
N PRO A 611 27.09 45.18 5.69
CA PRO A 611 26.67 43.79 5.45
C PRO A 611 26.04 43.65 4.06
N PRO A 612 26.26 42.52 3.36
CA PRO A 612 25.70 42.32 2.02
C PRO A 612 24.16 42.43 2.02
N PRO A 613 23.55 42.90 0.92
CA PRO A 613 22.09 43.10 0.83
C PRO A 613 21.26 41.87 1.24
N TYR A 614 21.72 40.64 0.86
CA TYR A 614 21.04 39.38 1.20
C TYR A 614 21.08 39.10 2.72
N LEU A 615 22.17 39.48 3.43
CA LEU A 615 22.25 39.28 4.88
C LEU A 615 21.37 40.31 5.58
N ARG A 616 21.31 41.57 5.08
CA ARG A 616 20.38 42.59 5.60
C ARG A 616 18.93 42.16 5.50
N ASP A 617 18.53 41.57 4.34
CA ASP A 617 17.17 41.07 4.14
C ASP A 617 16.85 39.94 5.12
N GLU A 618 17.79 38.98 5.34
CA GLU A 618 17.60 37.90 6.28
C GLU A 618 17.50 38.38 7.74
N VAL A 619 18.33 39.32 8.14
CA VAL A 619 18.23 39.91 9.48
C VAL A 619 16.87 40.57 9.72
N ILE A 620 16.36 41.32 8.74
CA ILE A 620 15.04 41.95 8.82
C ILE A 620 13.92 40.90 8.89
N LEU A 621 14.03 39.82 8.13
CA LEU A 621 13.06 38.71 8.18
C LEU A 621 13.11 37.99 9.53
N ALA A 622 14.29 37.75 10.07
CA ALA A 622 14.46 37.17 11.40
C ALA A 622 13.87 38.06 12.50
N MET A 623 14.11 39.37 12.43
CA MET A 623 13.48 40.33 13.32
C MET A 623 11.94 40.33 13.17
N ALA A 624 11.43 40.32 11.94
CA ALA A 624 9.98 40.23 11.68
C ALA A 624 9.38 38.93 12.24
N SER A 625 10.11 37.81 12.22
CA SER A 625 9.73 36.55 12.84
C SER A 625 9.64 36.65 14.36
N ILE A 626 10.66 37.23 15.00
CA ILE A 626 10.68 37.45 16.46
C ILE A 626 9.53 38.41 16.90
N LEU A 627 9.18 39.36 16.06
CA LEU A 627 8.10 40.32 16.27
C LEU A 627 6.71 39.78 15.91
N ASP A 628 6.60 38.54 15.48
CA ASP A 628 5.37 37.87 15.05
C ASP A 628 4.61 38.60 13.90
N ILE A 629 5.35 39.27 13.03
CA ILE A 629 4.81 40.00 11.87
C ILE A 629 5.32 39.49 10.52
N GLN A 630 6.07 38.41 10.49
CA GLN A 630 6.75 37.91 9.28
C GLN A 630 5.80 37.71 8.08
N ASN A 631 4.63 37.13 8.31
CA ASN A 631 3.68 36.83 7.25
C ASN A 631 3.07 38.10 6.60
N GLN A 632 2.84 39.16 7.41
CA GLN A 632 2.32 40.43 6.93
C GLN A 632 3.42 41.31 6.34
N PHE A 633 4.63 41.23 6.89
CA PHE A 633 5.78 42.05 6.50
C PHE A 633 6.45 41.55 5.20
N TYR A 634 6.52 40.26 4.97
CA TYR A 634 7.18 39.66 3.79
C TYR A 634 6.68 40.26 2.45
N PRO A 635 5.38 40.43 2.20
CA PRO A 635 4.90 41.07 0.98
C PRO A 635 5.36 42.54 0.82
N LEU A 636 5.52 43.26 1.93
CA LEU A 636 6.03 44.62 1.91
C LEU A 636 7.51 44.68 1.56
N LEU A 637 8.30 43.75 2.11
CA LEU A 637 9.71 43.60 1.77
C LEU A 637 9.94 43.24 0.30
N VAL A 638 9.07 42.42 -0.27
CA VAL A 638 9.10 42.07 -1.72
C VAL A 638 8.84 43.33 -2.56
N ARG A 639 7.86 44.17 -2.22
CA ARG A 639 7.60 45.46 -2.90
C ARG A 639 8.76 46.40 -2.76
N PHE A 640 9.33 46.51 -1.56
CA PHE A 640 10.53 47.27 -1.30
C PHE A 640 11.71 46.88 -2.22
N ARG A 641 11.95 45.59 -2.39
CA ARG A 641 13.04 45.11 -3.28
C ARG A 641 12.81 45.48 -4.75
N ALA A 642 11.58 45.66 -5.16
CA ALA A 642 11.23 46.09 -6.51
C ALA A 642 11.50 47.62 -6.70
N ASP A 643 11.23 48.41 -5.64
CA ASP A 643 11.45 49.89 -5.67
C ASP A 643 11.61 50.40 -4.23
N GLU A 644 12.84 50.76 -3.88
CA GLU A 644 13.18 51.29 -2.54
C GLU A 644 12.54 52.65 -2.26
N SER A 645 12.16 53.42 -3.28
CA SER A 645 11.50 54.74 -3.13
C SER A 645 10.09 54.64 -2.54
N LEU A 646 9.50 53.44 -2.51
CA LEU A 646 8.14 53.18 -2.00
C LEU A 646 8.06 53.14 -0.46
N VAL A 647 9.19 53.08 0.26
CA VAL A 647 9.20 52.93 1.73
C VAL A 647 8.39 54.01 2.44
N PRO A 648 8.56 55.33 2.11
CA PRO A 648 7.76 56.35 2.77
C PRO A 648 6.26 56.15 2.60
N ALA A 649 5.82 55.85 1.39
CA ALA A 649 4.42 55.65 1.10
C ALA A 649 3.88 54.37 1.82
N LEU A 650 4.59 53.25 1.72
CA LEU A 650 4.18 51.98 2.35
C LEU A 650 4.08 52.09 3.88
N ALA A 651 5.05 52.75 4.51
CA ALA A 651 5.07 52.91 5.95
C ALA A 651 3.95 53.85 6.45
N THR A 652 3.70 54.94 5.73
CA THR A 652 2.64 55.90 6.05
C THR A 652 1.26 55.28 5.86
N ASP A 653 1.04 54.60 4.75
CA ASP A 653 -0.22 53.87 4.47
C ASP A 653 -0.56 52.85 5.56
N GLU A 654 0.44 52.10 6.04
CA GLU A 654 0.24 51.11 7.13
C GLU A 654 -0.18 51.82 8.45
N ALA A 655 0.43 52.94 8.80
CA ALA A 655 0.08 53.70 10.00
C ALA A 655 -1.31 54.33 9.89
N GLU A 656 -1.64 54.91 8.73
CA GLU A 656 -2.97 55.46 8.46
C GLU A 656 -4.06 54.41 8.50
N SER A 657 -3.82 53.23 7.88
CA SER A 657 -4.73 52.07 7.92
C SER A 657 -4.97 51.57 9.35
N ALA A 658 -3.94 51.57 10.21
CA ALA A 658 -4.12 51.19 11.62
C ALA A 658 -4.98 52.23 12.38
N TYR A 659 -4.81 53.51 12.08
CA TYR A 659 -5.66 54.56 12.62
C TYR A 659 -7.12 54.47 12.12
N GLU A 660 -7.32 54.19 10.83
CA GLU A 660 -8.65 53.94 10.27
C GLU A 660 -9.33 52.74 10.90
N HIS A 661 -8.58 51.68 11.19
CA HIS A 661 -9.10 50.53 11.94
C HIS A 661 -9.60 50.93 13.33
N TYR A 662 -8.86 51.80 14.03
CA TYR A 662 -9.34 52.37 15.30
C TYR A 662 -10.65 53.14 15.12
N VAL A 663 -10.71 54.05 14.13
CA VAL A 663 -11.89 54.88 13.86
C VAL A 663 -13.10 54.06 13.49
N SER A 664 -12.94 53.00 12.70
CA SER A 664 -14.00 52.07 12.33
C SER A 664 -14.52 51.28 13.52
N THR A 665 -13.66 50.96 14.49
CA THR A 665 -14.00 50.12 15.65
C THR A 665 -14.66 50.93 16.78
N TYR A 666 -14.17 52.12 17.09
CA TYR A 666 -14.61 52.89 18.26
C TYR A 666 -15.23 54.26 17.91
N GLY A 667 -15.17 54.70 16.65
CA GLY A 667 -15.67 55.99 16.22
C GLY A 667 -14.78 57.16 16.62
N ARG A 668 -15.20 58.40 16.28
CA ARG A 668 -14.46 59.62 16.59
C ARG A 668 -14.85 60.28 17.93
N LYS A 669 -15.76 59.67 18.70
CA LYS A 669 -16.29 60.26 19.95
C LYS A 669 -15.27 60.22 21.09
N ARG A 670 -15.36 61.19 22.04
CA ARG A 670 -14.59 61.19 23.29
C ARG A 670 -14.89 59.89 24.09
N VAL A 671 -13.83 59.22 24.50
CA VAL A 671 -13.88 57.95 25.24
C VAL A 671 -13.20 58.16 26.59
N THR A 672 -13.61 57.45 27.63
CA THR A 672 -13.08 57.53 28.99
C THR A 672 -12.31 56.29 29.38
N GLY A 673 -11.34 56.41 30.34
CA GLY A 673 -10.54 55.26 30.82
C GLY A 673 -9.51 54.76 29.81
N GLU A 674 -9.22 53.44 29.80
CA GLU A 674 -8.21 52.78 28.92
C GLU A 674 -8.39 53.10 27.43
N LEU A 675 -9.61 53.38 26.99
CA LEU A 675 -9.87 53.81 25.62
C LEU A 675 -9.40 55.24 25.30
N ASN A 676 -9.18 56.08 26.30
CA ASN A 676 -8.63 57.41 26.09
C ASN A 676 -7.14 57.34 25.73
N ASP A 677 -6.41 56.43 26.40
CA ASP A 677 -4.99 56.19 26.10
C ASP A 677 -4.84 55.54 24.72
N LEU A 678 -5.65 54.58 24.39
CA LEU A 678 -5.69 54.00 23.03
C LEU A 678 -6.01 55.09 21.97
N ALA A 679 -6.97 55.98 22.24
CA ALA A 679 -7.34 57.05 21.31
C ALA A 679 -6.20 58.02 21.08
N LYS A 680 -5.43 58.37 22.15
CA LYS A 680 -4.25 59.21 22.08
C LYS A 680 -3.17 58.56 21.22
N HIS A 681 -2.87 57.27 21.47
CA HIS A 681 -1.86 56.51 20.71
C HIS A 681 -2.27 56.33 19.26
N ALA A 682 -3.53 55.96 18.97
CA ALA A 682 -4.02 55.80 17.62
C ALA A 682 -3.89 57.09 16.77
N ARG A 683 -4.15 58.25 17.37
CA ARG A 683 -3.98 59.55 16.68
C ARG A 683 -2.51 59.96 16.51
N ALA A 684 -1.64 59.56 17.43
CA ALA A 684 -0.24 59.93 17.43
C ALA A 684 0.62 59.10 16.46
N LEU A 685 0.16 57.86 16.07
CA LEU A 685 0.97 56.96 15.25
C LEU A 685 1.24 57.49 13.83
N PRO A 686 0.25 57.93 13.01
CA PRO A 686 0.52 58.38 11.65
C PRO A 686 1.50 59.56 11.57
N PRO A 687 1.38 60.63 12.37
CA PRO A 687 2.37 61.71 12.33
C PRO A 687 3.74 61.29 12.86
N ALA A 688 3.82 60.36 13.84
CA ALA A 688 5.09 59.84 14.35
C ALA A 688 5.83 59.00 13.30
N VAL A 689 5.12 58.12 12.57
CA VAL A 689 5.69 57.34 11.46
C VAL A 689 6.11 58.26 10.30
N ASN A 690 5.28 59.24 9.94
CA ASN A 690 5.64 60.20 8.88
C ASN A 690 6.91 60.97 9.22
N ALA A 691 7.05 61.48 10.46
CA ALA A 691 8.27 62.15 10.92
C ALA A 691 9.51 61.24 10.89
N PHE A 692 9.35 59.97 11.26
CA PHE A 692 10.45 58.99 11.27
C PHE A 692 10.90 58.64 9.85
N VAL A 693 9.96 58.36 8.93
CA VAL A 693 10.29 57.85 7.59
C VAL A 693 10.70 58.99 6.66
N ASN A 694 9.97 60.12 6.63
CA ASN A 694 10.19 61.22 5.71
C ASN A 694 11.16 62.27 6.22
N GLU A 695 11.14 62.58 7.54
CA GLU A 695 11.97 63.62 8.12
C GLU A 695 13.21 63.12 8.86
N SER A 696 13.34 61.77 8.97
CA SER A 696 14.39 61.09 9.75
C SER A 696 14.42 61.53 11.23
N LYS A 697 13.26 61.91 11.78
CA LYS A 697 13.06 62.23 13.19
C LYS A 697 12.49 61.08 13.96
N GLY A 698 13.32 60.27 14.63
CA GLY A 698 12.89 59.07 15.35
C GLY A 698 12.26 59.35 16.72
N THR A 699 12.50 60.50 17.33
CA THR A 699 12.02 60.84 18.70
C THR A 699 10.49 60.67 18.89
N PRO A 700 9.61 61.11 17.97
CA PRO A 700 8.16 60.91 18.15
C PRO A 700 7.74 59.43 18.16
N LEU A 701 8.34 58.62 17.28
CA LEU A 701 8.02 57.21 17.17
C LEU A 701 8.61 56.39 18.32
N SER A 702 9.85 56.70 18.74
CA SER A 702 10.47 56.10 19.92
C SER A 702 9.64 56.33 21.19
N ARG A 703 9.15 57.56 21.41
CA ARG A 703 8.26 57.86 22.52
C ARG A 703 6.95 57.07 22.43
N TRP A 704 6.38 56.99 21.26
CA TRP A 704 5.17 56.24 21.01
C TRP A 704 5.35 54.76 21.37
N ILE A 705 6.47 54.15 20.98
CA ILE A 705 6.81 52.73 21.29
C ILE A 705 6.94 52.52 22.81
N LEU A 706 7.64 53.39 23.52
CA LEU A 706 7.87 53.28 24.96
C LEU A 706 6.60 53.51 25.80
N GLU A 707 5.60 54.19 25.25
CA GLU A 707 4.32 54.43 25.92
C GLU A 707 3.29 53.33 25.70
N ILE A 708 3.59 52.24 24.93
CA ILE A 708 2.72 51.07 24.81
C ILE A 708 2.66 50.37 26.17
N PRO A 709 1.48 50.03 26.72
CA PRO A 709 1.38 49.34 27.99
C PRO A 709 2.02 47.95 27.96
N ASP A 710 2.67 47.50 29.02
CA ASP A 710 3.36 46.21 29.14
C ASP A 710 2.43 45.01 28.91
N ASP A 711 1.12 45.14 29.14
CA ASP A 711 0.11 44.11 28.84
C ASP A 711 -0.01 43.79 27.35
N PHE A 712 0.51 44.62 26.46
CA PHE A 712 0.37 44.50 25.00
C PHE A 712 1.70 44.25 24.30
N CYS A 713 2.83 44.65 24.84
CA CYS A 713 4.13 44.46 24.23
C CYS A 713 5.20 44.07 25.25
N HIS A 714 6.13 43.20 24.83
CA HIS A 714 7.26 42.81 25.68
C HIS A 714 8.27 43.97 25.85
N THR A 715 8.65 44.27 27.09
CA THR A 715 9.51 45.43 27.44
C THR A 715 10.83 45.42 26.67
N ILE A 716 11.47 44.25 26.44
CA ILE A 716 12.72 44.16 25.66
C ILE A 716 12.49 44.63 24.23
N VAL A 717 11.38 44.24 23.59
CA VAL A 717 11.03 44.64 22.23
C VAL A 717 10.86 46.16 22.15
N GLN A 718 10.12 46.72 23.10
CA GLN A 718 9.92 48.18 23.18
C GLN A 718 11.24 48.94 23.27
N VAL A 719 12.11 48.56 24.21
CA VAL A 719 13.40 49.24 24.42
C VAL A 719 14.27 49.14 23.18
N VAL A 720 14.44 47.93 22.62
CA VAL A 720 15.32 47.70 21.46
C VAL A 720 14.83 48.48 20.22
N LEU A 721 13.52 48.45 19.93
CA LEU A 721 12.97 49.14 18.75
C LEU A 721 12.90 50.66 18.96
N ALA A 722 12.66 51.13 20.19
CA ALA A 722 12.70 52.57 20.51
C ALA A 722 14.11 53.13 20.37
N GLU A 723 15.14 52.42 20.85
CA GLU A 723 16.54 52.76 20.65
C GLU A 723 16.93 52.77 19.19
N ALA A 724 16.50 51.73 18.42
CA ALA A 724 16.72 51.64 16.98
C ALA A 724 16.08 52.81 16.23
N ALA A 725 14.91 53.28 16.65
CA ALA A 725 14.27 54.48 16.06
C ALA A 725 15.00 55.77 16.34
N LEU A 726 15.75 55.89 17.46
CA LEU A 726 16.55 57.08 17.83
C LEU A 726 17.94 57.06 17.21
N ASP A 727 18.44 55.91 16.78
CA ASP A 727 19.79 55.78 16.23
C ASP A 727 19.87 56.47 14.85
N ASN A 728 20.71 57.46 14.75
CA ASN A 728 20.87 58.21 13.50
C ASN A 728 21.41 57.37 12.36
N ASP A 729 22.28 56.39 12.64
CA ASP A 729 22.86 55.50 11.63
C ASP A 729 21.83 54.50 11.11
N LEU A 730 21.00 53.93 11.98
CA LEU A 730 19.97 52.99 11.63
C LEU A 730 18.72 53.65 11.04
N SER A 731 18.41 54.88 11.47
CA SER A 731 17.23 55.63 10.99
C SER A 731 17.26 55.90 9.49
N TYR A 732 18.45 55.90 8.86
CA TYR A 732 18.58 56.03 7.40
C TYR A 732 18.44 54.74 6.61
N MET A 733 18.33 53.59 7.28
CA MET A 733 18.21 52.28 6.59
C MET A 733 16.75 51.95 6.22
N PRO A 734 16.38 52.05 4.95
CA PRO A 734 14.96 51.92 4.53
C PRO A 734 14.26 50.67 5.01
N ARG A 735 14.97 49.52 5.02
CA ARG A 735 14.43 48.20 5.47
C ARG A 735 13.99 48.24 6.94
N LEU A 736 14.82 48.83 7.79
CA LEU A 736 14.54 48.93 9.23
C LEU A 736 13.42 49.95 9.51
N LYS A 737 13.39 51.05 8.77
CA LYS A 737 12.29 52.02 8.85
C LYS A 737 10.95 51.38 8.53
N LEU A 738 10.90 50.58 7.45
CA LEU A 738 9.69 49.87 7.05
C LEU A 738 9.27 48.84 8.11
N LEU A 739 10.22 48.09 8.67
CA LEU A 739 9.95 47.10 9.73
C LEU A 739 9.34 47.73 10.97
N ILE A 740 9.99 48.79 11.51
CA ILE A 740 9.54 49.45 12.75
C ILE A 740 8.17 50.12 12.54
N ALA A 741 7.95 50.77 11.41
CA ALA A 741 6.67 51.38 11.08
C ALA A 741 5.53 50.35 10.96
N HIS A 742 5.79 49.26 10.25
CA HIS A 742 4.79 48.19 10.10
C HIS A 742 4.50 47.50 11.44
N TRP A 743 5.53 47.18 12.23
CA TRP A 743 5.34 46.62 13.56
C TRP A 743 4.52 47.56 14.46
N SER A 744 4.80 48.87 14.48
CA SER A 744 4.03 49.81 15.26
C SER A 744 2.55 49.87 14.85
N ALA A 745 2.26 49.81 13.55
CA ALA A 745 0.90 49.72 13.04
C ALA A 745 0.21 48.39 13.43
N HIS A 746 0.96 47.30 13.43
CA HIS A 746 0.47 45.97 13.87
C HIS A 746 0.14 45.95 15.36
N GLU A 747 1.01 46.48 16.22
CA GLU A 747 0.78 46.54 17.66
C GLU A 747 -0.45 47.41 17.99
N LEU A 748 -0.66 48.51 17.31
CA LEU A 748 -1.86 49.32 17.46
C LEU A 748 -3.13 48.51 17.12
N ARG A 749 -3.12 47.73 16.02
CA ARG A 749 -4.25 46.85 15.64
C ARG A 749 -4.48 45.78 16.69
N LEU A 750 -3.44 45.16 17.22
CA LEU A 750 -3.54 44.17 18.31
C LEU A 750 -4.16 44.77 19.57
N TRP A 751 -3.73 45.96 19.96
CA TRP A 751 -4.26 46.66 21.12
C TRP A 751 -5.76 46.96 20.95
N ILE A 752 -6.17 47.47 19.77
CA ILE A 752 -7.56 47.71 19.40
C ILE A 752 -8.39 46.44 19.55
N ASN A 753 -7.92 45.33 18.99
CA ASN A 753 -8.65 44.06 18.98
C ASN A 753 -8.74 43.40 20.39
N LYS A 754 -7.69 43.47 21.19
CA LYS A 754 -7.66 42.97 22.58
C LYS A 754 -8.68 43.73 23.47
N LEU A 755 -8.72 45.06 23.37
CA LEU A 755 -9.71 45.83 24.12
C LEU A 755 -11.16 45.63 23.63
N LYS A 756 -11.35 45.42 22.34
CA LYS A 756 -12.67 45.02 21.79
C LYS A 756 -13.14 43.69 22.35
N ALA A 757 -12.25 42.69 22.42
CA ALA A 757 -12.57 41.36 22.97
C ALA A 757 -12.91 41.40 24.47
N ARG A 758 -12.20 42.22 25.26
CA ARG A 758 -12.50 42.43 26.72
C ARG A 758 -13.88 43.06 26.97
N ARG A 759 -14.51 43.68 25.96
CA ARG A 759 -15.81 44.40 26.09
C ARG A 759 -17.00 43.67 25.54
N LEU A 760 -16.81 42.56 24.87
CA LEU A 760 -17.92 41.68 24.45
C LEU A 760 -18.37 40.85 25.66
N PRO A 761 -19.61 41.00 26.16
CA PRO A 761 -20.09 40.20 27.30
C PRO A 761 -20.27 38.71 26.88
N GLY A 762 -19.53 37.85 27.52
CA GLY A 762 -19.91 36.45 27.72
C GLY A 762 -19.67 35.50 26.56
N ASN A 763 -18.50 34.86 26.55
CA ASN A 763 -18.37 33.44 26.26
C ASN A 763 -17.27 32.85 27.17
N HIS A 764 -17.61 32.74 28.47
CA HIS A 764 -16.98 31.77 29.36
C HIS A 764 -17.86 30.54 29.36
N SER A 765 -17.48 29.51 28.61
CA SER A 765 -17.68 28.09 28.92
C SER A 765 -17.50 27.23 27.65
N ALA A 766 -16.48 26.52 27.53
CA ALA A 766 -16.32 25.08 27.45
C ALA A 766 -14.88 24.75 26.97
#